data_e6636b873ce1fe993963231d329a49e8
#
_entry.id   e6636b873ce1fe993963231d329a49e8
#
_cell.length_a   1.000
_cell.length_b   1.000
_cell.length_c   1.000
_cell.angle_alpha   90.00
_cell.angle_beta   90.00
_cell.angle_gamma   90.00
#
_symmetry.space_group_name_H-M   'P 1'
#
loop_
_entity.id
_entity.type
_entity.pdbx_description
1 polymer ?
#
loop_
_entity_poly.entity_id
_entity_poly.type
_entity_poly.pdbx_seq_one_letter_code
_entity_poly.pdbx_strand_id
1 'polypeptide(L)'
;MTDTTSVLGYAWPLIVSAGEPIAFHLSSRNLASAEATLVRVRCADPDPDGPGLKLTELDAPIKGPVALTDQPIHPGSCALVSDAPALTRFSAFTVGAFVWPTLPGRRQQTILSRWRDDVKQGWRLGLDAEGRLEFVVASEAGAWRVVAAHPLQEREWALVGGAWDAEGGSLSVMALSLDRQAGRDRSEIRKGEGPYALAWPRDVPLVMAAHAKGAGGAPLCAGFYDGKIDRPRLYAAPLTIDGLHRLCEAQVPGSADPVLVGAWDFSRDIPTESVRDLSAHRLHGALRQMPTRAMTGANWDGRCDRWTEAPHHYGAIHFHSDDMADAGWTPTLRLTIPADWRSGFYALRLRATRDDGEPVESFVAFFVRADLGKPKARLAVVASTATFLAYANSALRLDQVHAEAMLEGVIALSMDDVYLQEHRELGLSTYDTHSDGSGWSISTARRPILNTRPRGNVFNYGNDTHLIDWLEERGQDYDVVADDDIHRYGVQTLSPYACVITISHPEYVSREIWDAFDAYQRGGGRHMYLGGNGFYWRIAYHPTLPHTIEMRRGMSGLRTWEGEAGEGVLAFTGEPSCTWRSNGRPPQRLLGVGFDGQVFTQSSSYRWLEGARDPSVAWLIEGVDLDAPLGDFGRRGNGAAGIEIDRVEPTLGSPRALVWLATADRLGYGGTPTPEEIRTLHRGVMGDQNAQVRADLAFFPTTNGGAVFSTGSIAWVCALSHNNYHNNVSQVTGNVLRRFLDETPL
;
A
#
# COMPACT_ATOMS: atom_id res chain seq x y z
N MET A 1 -21.17 -16.56 -10.94
CA MET A 1 -20.52 -17.49 -9.98
C MET A 1 -21.13 -17.23 -8.61
N THR A 2 -21.39 -18.25 -7.83
CA THR A 2 -21.94 -18.08 -6.46
C THR A 2 -20.86 -17.43 -5.61
N ASP A 3 -21.20 -16.31 -4.95
CA ASP A 3 -20.34 -15.59 -4.00
C ASP A 3 -19.90 -16.55 -2.89
N THR A 4 -18.66 -17.05 -2.99
CA THR A 4 -18.11 -18.06 -2.09
C THR A 4 -17.48 -17.46 -0.84
N THR A 5 -17.14 -16.16 -0.85
CA THR A 5 -16.62 -15.44 0.30
C THR A 5 -17.77 -14.88 1.12
N SER A 6 -18.20 -15.64 2.12
CA SER A 6 -19.43 -15.34 2.85
C SER A 6 -19.27 -14.36 4.00
N VAL A 7 -18.06 -14.19 4.55
CA VAL A 7 -17.77 -13.22 5.62
C VAL A 7 -16.48 -12.49 5.33
N LEU A 8 -16.56 -11.17 5.24
CA LEU A 8 -15.45 -10.25 5.14
C LEU A 8 -15.15 -9.60 6.48
N GLY A 9 -13.91 -9.22 6.74
CA GLY A 9 -13.59 -8.50 7.96
C GLY A 9 -12.17 -7.98 8.03
N TYR A 10 -11.95 -7.06 8.98
CA TYR A 10 -10.64 -6.58 9.38
C TYR A 10 -10.59 -6.29 10.87
N ALA A 11 -9.40 -6.36 11.44
CA ALA A 11 -9.11 -6.01 12.82
C ALA A 11 -8.59 -4.57 12.91
N TRP A 12 -9.01 -3.85 13.94
CA TRP A 12 -8.47 -2.52 14.20
C TRP A 12 -8.23 -2.29 15.70
N PRO A 13 -7.00 -1.89 16.10
CA PRO A 13 -5.82 -1.83 15.25
C PRO A 13 -5.37 -3.22 14.77
N LEU A 14 -4.54 -3.27 13.70
CA LEU A 14 -3.99 -4.53 13.17
C LEU A 14 -2.99 -5.17 14.15
N ILE A 15 -2.29 -4.35 14.92
CA ILE A 15 -1.25 -4.74 15.87
C ILE A 15 -1.63 -4.22 17.26
N VAL A 16 -1.64 -5.10 18.25
CA VAL A 16 -1.98 -4.81 19.65
C VAL A 16 -0.97 -5.43 20.59
N SER A 17 -0.85 -4.90 21.81
CA SER A 17 -0.18 -5.60 22.92
C SER A 17 -1.18 -6.43 23.73
N ALA A 18 -0.69 -7.39 24.49
CA ALA A 18 -1.50 -8.06 25.50
C ALA A 18 -2.07 -7.02 26.49
N GLY A 19 -3.35 -7.14 26.84
CA GLY A 19 -4.09 -6.16 27.65
C GLY A 19 -4.70 -4.99 26.88
N GLU A 20 -4.40 -4.79 25.60
CA GLU A 20 -4.96 -3.72 24.79
C GLU A 20 -6.31 -4.12 24.14
N PRO A 21 -7.19 -3.13 23.85
CA PRO A 21 -8.44 -3.37 23.16
C PRO A 21 -8.23 -3.56 21.65
N ILE A 22 -9.04 -4.44 21.06
CA ILE A 22 -9.14 -4.66 19.62
C ILE A 22 -10.60 -4.70 19.20
N ALA A 23 -10.89 -4.22 18.01
CA ALA A 23 -12.21 -4.30 17.39
C ALA A 23 -12.14 -5.10 16.08
N PHE A 24 -13.13 -5.95 15.85
CA PHE A 24 -13.33 -6.63 14.59
C PHE A 24 -14.53 -6.05 13.87
N HIS A 25 -14.33 -5.66 12.65
CA HIS A 25 -15.31 -5.09 11.74
C HIS A 25 -15.66 -6.18 10.73
N LEU A 26 -16.88 -6.69 10.79
CA LEU A 26 -17.31 -7.84 9.99
C LEU A 26 -18.50 -7.46 9.13
N SER A 27 -18.58 -8.02 7.93
CA SER A 27 -19.68 -7.86 7.01
C SER A 27 -20.05 -9.18 6.36
N SER A 28 -21.36 -9.43 6.20
CA SER A 28 -21.86 -10.53 5.38
C SER A 28 -23.20 -10.14 4.75
N ARG A 29 -23.38 -10.49 3.48
CA ARG A 29 -24.64 -10.34 2.75
C ARG A 29 -25.55 -11.54 2.93
N ASN A 30 -24.95 -12.72 3.15
CA ASN A 30 -25.64 -14.01 3.03
C ASN A 30 -25.78 -14.77 4.36
N LEU A 31 -25.16 -14.25 5.44
CA LEU A 31 -25.18 -14.90 6.76
C LEU A 31 -25.63 -13.90 7.83
N ALA A 32 -26.56 -14.32 8.66
CA ALA A 32 -27.05 -13.51 9.78
C ALA A 32 -26.13 -13.60 11.03
N SER A 33 -25.35 -14.67 11.15
CA SER A 33 -24.42 -14.88 12.26
C SER A 33 -23.32 -15.88 11.91
N ALA A 34 -22.24 -15.86 12.69
CA ALA A 34 -21.16 -16.85 12.63
C ALA A 34 -20.63 -17.18 14.03
N GLU A 35 -20.23 -18.42 14.24
CA GLU A 35 -19.45 -18.83 15.41
C GLU A 35 -18.06 -18.21 15.30
N ALA A 36 -17.63 -17.49 16.33
CA ALA A 36 -16.36 -16.79 16.36
C ALA A 36 -15.42 -17.40 17.41
N THR A 37 -14.19 -17.71 17.02
CA THR A 37 -13.16 -18.25 17.90
C THR A 37 -11.85 -17.53 17.67
N LEU A 38 -11.13 -17.15 18.71
CA LEU A 38 -9.77 -16.66 18.55
C LEU A 38 -8.80 -17.82 18.42
N VAL A 39 -7.89 -17.71 17.45
CA VAL A 39 -6.86 -18.72 17.20
C VAL A 39 -5.47 -18.09 17.17
N ARG A 40 -4.50 -18.78 17.75
CA ARG A 40 -3.08 -18.51 17.53
C ARG A 40 -2.65 -19.26 16.27
N VAL A 41 -2.01 -18.56 15.37
CA VAL A 41 -1.56 -19.10 14.08
C VAL A 41 -0.11 -19.56 14.24
N ARG A 42 0.10 -20.86 14.19
CA ARG A 42 1.41 -21.47 14.16
C ARG A 42 1.90 -21.68 12.73
N CYS A 43 1.02 -22.18 11.86
CA CYS A 43 1.24 -22.24 10.42
C CYS A 43 -0.06 -21.92 9.68
N ALA A 44 0.02 -21.00 8.73
CA ALA A 44 -1.10 -20.53 7.92
C ALA A 44 -1.26 -21.26 6.59
N ASP A 45 -0.22 -22.01 6.16
CA ASP A 45 -0.20 -22.77 4.90
C ASP A 45 -1.06 -24.04 5.02
N PRO A 46 -2.15 -24.17 4.26
CA PRO A 46 -3.02 -25.35 4.32
C PRO A 46 -2.46 -26.57 3.60
N ASP A 47 -1.34 -26.43 2.86
CA ASP A 47 -0.83 -27.49 2.03
C ASP A 47 -0.26 -28.65 2.86
N PRO A 48 -0.73 -29.90 2.63
CA PRO A 48 -0.26 -31.07 3.36
C PRO A 48 1.19 -31.47 3.05
N ASP A 49 1.74 -31.05 1.91
CA ASP A 49 3.15 -31.28 1.54
C ASP A 49 4.11 -30.35 2.28
N GLY A 50 3.59 -29.31 2.90
CA GLY A 50 4.28 -28.43 3.84
C GLY A 50 3.99 -28.78 5.30
N PRO A 51 4.12 -27.82 6.25
CA PRO A 51 3.75 -28.03 7.65
C PRO A 51 2.26 -28.32 7.86
N GLY A 52 1.41 -27.90 6.89
CA GLY A 52 -0.03 -27.92 6.98
C GLY A 52 -0.58 -26.82 7.89
N LEU A 53 -1.89 -26.59 7.81
CA LEU A 53 -2.55 -25.59 8.64
C LEU A 53 -2.51 -25.97 10.11
N LYS A 54 -1.87 -25.15 10.96
CA LYS A 54 -1.75 -25.39 12.41
C LYS A 54 -2.26 -24.17 13.19
N LEU A 55 -3.45 -24.33 13.77
CA LEU A 55 -4.13 -23.31 14.56
C LEU A 55 -4.38 -23.84 15.97
N THR A 56 -4.12 -23.02 16.98
CA THR A 56 -4.47 -23.31 18.36
C THR A 56 -5.65 -22.46 18.79
N GLU A 57 -6.78 -23.07 19.08
CA GLU A 57 -7.95 -22.36 19.62
C GLU A 57 -7.63 -21.85 21.05
N LEU A 58 -8.09 -20.64 21.32
CA LEU A 58 -7.82 -19.94 22.55
C LEU A 58 -9.12 -19.70 23.32
N ASP A 59 -9.05 -19.86 24.63
CA ASP A 59 -10.12 -19.43 25.51
C ASP A 59 -10.18 -17.89 25.50
N ALA A 60 -11.30 -17.36 25.04
CA ALA A 60 -11.51 -15.94 24.88
C ALA A 60 -12.93 -15.55 25.31
N PRO A 61 -13.18 -14.32 25.76
CA PRO A 61 -14.49 -13.89 26.27
C PRO A 61 -15.52 -13.63 25.15
N ILE A 62 -15.55 -14.49 24.13
CA ILE A 62 -16.54 -14.46 23.07
C ILE A 62 -17.68 -15.39 23.47
N LYS A 63 -18.89 -14.85 23.60
CA LYS A 63 -20.07 -15.62 24.03
C LYS A 63 -21.04 -15.79 22.88
N GLY A 64 -21.15 -17.03 22.40
CA GLY A 64 -22.10 -17.41 21.35
C GLY A 64 -21.76 -16.85 19.97
N PRO A 65 -22.67 -17.07 19.00
CA PRO A 65 -22.47 -16.58 17.65
C PRO A 65 -22.50 -15.05 17.59
N VAL A 66 -21.64 -14.50 16.73
CA VAL A 66 -21.58 -13.06 16.44
C VAL A 66 -22.59 -12.73 15.35
N ALA A 67 -23.46 -11.76 15.60
CA ALA A 67 -24.42 -11.27 14.61
C ALA A 67 -23.69 -10.54 13.48
N LEU A 68 -24.08 -10.81 12.25
CA LEU A 68 -23.53 -10.22 11.05
C LEU A 68 -24.56 -9.34 10.35
N THR A 69 -24.09 -8.27 9.75
CA THR A 69 -24.90 -7.38 8.90
C THR A 69 -24.13 -7.06 7.64
N ASP A 70 -24.83 -6.72 6.56
CA ASP A 70 -24.17 -6.19 5.37
C ASP A 70 -23.67 -4.77 5.65
N GLN A 71 -22.36 -4.57 5.53
CA GLN A 71 -21.69 -3.29 5.62
C GLN A 71 -21.04 -2.99 4.27
N PRO A 72 -21.69 -2.17 3.42
CA PRO A 72 -21.15 -1.89 2.10
C PRO A 72 -19.86 -1.05 2.17
N ILE A 73 -19.01 -1.23 1.18
CA ILE A 73 -17.81 -0.42 0.97
C ILE A 73 -18.14 0.68 -0.04
N HIS A 74 -17.64 1.88 0.23
CA HIS A 74 -17.84 3.07 -0.60
C HIS A 74 -16.50 3.65 -1.06
N PRO A 75 -15.91 3.12 -2.14
CA PRO A 75 -14.69 3.67 -2.71
C PRO A 75 -14.94 5.02 -3.37
N GLY A 76 -13.85 5.68 -3.72
CA GLY A 76 -13.83 6.97 -4.40
C GLY A 76 -13.45 8.11 -3.47
N SER A 77 -12.46 8.89 -3.90
CA SER A 77 -11.94 10.00 -3.11
C SER A 77 -12.57 11.33 -3.47
N CYS A 78 -12.65 12.20 -2.48
CA CYS A 78 -13.10 13.58 -2.63
C CYS A 78 -12.59 14.47 -1.50
N ALA A 79 -12.72 15.79 -1.68
CA ALA A 79 -12.52 16.75 -0.60
C ALA A 79 -13.87 17.34 -0.17
N LEU A 80 -14.09 17.45 1.14
CA LEU A 80 -15.30 18.02 1.73
C LEU A 80 -14.98 19.31 2.48
N VAL A 81 -15.68 20.38 2.16
CA VAL A 81 -15.68 21.64 2.89
C VAL A 81 -17.05 21.80 3.56
N SER A 82 -17.06 21.89 4.87
CA SER A 82 -18.30 21.98 5.65
C SER A 82 -19.22 23.10 5.19
N ASP A 83 -20.53 22.90 5.29
CA ASP A 83 -21.50 23.95 4.99
C ASP A 83 -21.27 25.21 5.83
N ALA A 84 -21.33 26.36 5.18
CA ALA A 84 -21.07 27.64 5.81
C ALA A 84 -21.93 28.78 5.16
N PRO A 85 -22.29 29.82 5.91
CA PRO A 85 -23.06 30.95 5.36
C PRO A 85 -22.42 31.61 4.14
N ALA A 86 -21.08 31.65 4.08
CA ALA A 86 -20.33 32.21 2.96
C ALA A 86 -20.50 31.43 1.64
N LEU A 87 -21.00 30.19 1.69
CA LEU A 87 -21.24 29.33 0.50
C LEU A 87 -22.66 29.49 -0.09
N THR A 88 -23.47 30.45 0.42
CA THR A 88 -24.87 30.59 0.02
C THR A 88 -25.22 32.03 -0.34
N ARG A 89 -26.35 32.22 -1.04
CA ARG A 89 -27.00 33.49 -1.31
C ARG A 89 -26.20 34.47 -2.18
N PHE A 90 -25.52 33.92 -3.21
CA PHE A 90 -24.93 34.76 -4.24
C PHE A 90 -26.02 35.30 -5.18
N SER A 91 -25.84 36.49 -5.72
CA SER A 91 -26.55 37.02 -6.90
C SER A 91 -25.84 36.62 -8.19
N ALA A 92 -24.55 36.32 -8.11
CA ALA A 92 -23.74 35.77 -9.16
C ALA A 92 -22.54 35.07 -8.55
N PHE A 93 -21.98 34.04 -9.21
CA PHE A 93 -20.73 33.45 -8.80
C PHE A 93 -20.00 32.78 -9.97
N THR A 94 -18.70 32.58 -9.79
CA THR A 94 -17.86 31.77 -10.67
C THR A 94 -17.11 30.75 -9.82
N VAL A 95 -17.11 29.49 -10.28
CA VAL A 95 -16.32 28.41 -9.71
C VAL A 95 -15.37 27.88 -10.79
N GLY A 96 -14.14 27.53 -10.44
CA GLY A 96 -13.19 26.97 -11.40
C GLY A 96 -11.97 26.35 -10.74
N ALA A 97 -11.22 25.62 -11.55
CA ALA A 97 -9.97 24.95 -11.16
C ALA A 97 -9.13 24.62 -12.41
N PHE A 98 -7.85 24.34 -12.21
CA PHE A 98 -7.09 23.58 -13.20
C PHE A 98 -7.40 22.11 -13.03
N VAL A 99 -7.59 21.39 -14.13
CA VAL A 99 -7.89 19.96 -14.15
C VAL A 99 -7.03 19.24 -15.17
N TRP A 100 -6.72 17.98 -14.87
CA TRP A 100 -5.98 17.07 -15.72
C TRP A 100 -6.74 15.74 -15.71
N PRO A 101 -7.74 15.57 -16.60
CA PRO A 101 -8.64 14.42 -16.56
C PRO A 101 -7.94 13.17 -17.10
N THR A 102 -8.19 12.03 -16.46
CA THR A 102 -7.62 10.74 -16.88
C THR A 102 -8.64 9.84 -17.59
N LEU A 103 -9.93 9.97 -17.29
CA LEU A 103 -11.01 9.19 -17.90
C LEU A 103 -12.19 10.08 -18.33
N PRO A 104 -11.99 11.11 -19.17
CA PRO A 104 -12.99 12.16 -19.38
C PRO A 104 -14.30 11.65 -20.01
N GLY A 105 -14.26 10.68 -20.92
CA GLY A 105 -15.42 10.19 -21.67
C GLY A 105 -16.02 8.87 -21.19
N ARG A 106 -15.64 8.38 -20.00
CA ARG A 106 -16.09 7.06 -19.52
C ARG A 106 -17.47 7.10 -18.85
N ARG A 107 -17.79 8.19 -18.16
CA ARG A 107 -19.03 8.40 -17.40
C ARG A 107 -19.16 9.87 -17.03
N GLN A 108 -20.35 10.25 -16.52
CA GLN A 108 -20.51 11.57 -15.92
C GLN A 108 -19.66 11.69 -14.65
N GLN A 109 -18.96 12.83 -14.50
CA GLN A 109 -18.04 13.10 -13.40
C GLN A 109 -18.26 14.53 -12.86
N THR A 110 -18.00 14.74 -11.59
CA THR A 110 -18.14 16.05 -10.94
C THR A 110 -16.79 16.52 -10.45
N ILE A 111 -16.37 17.71 -10.89
CA ILE A 111 -15.10 18.35 -10.50
C ILE A 111 -15.31 19.16 -9.22
N LEU A 112 -16.29 20.07 -9.22
CA LEU A 112 -16.62 20.91 -8.07
C LEU A 112 -18.12 21.01 -7.94
N SER A 113 -18.65 20.92 -6.71
CA SER A 113 -20.09 20.98 -6.50
C SER A 113 -20.48 21.50 -5.12
N ARG A 114 -21.64 22.09 -5.06
CA ARG A 114 -22.48 22.17 -3.90
C ARG A 114 -23.87 21.70 -4.35
N TRP A 115 -23.97 20.40 -4.55
CA TRP A 115 -25.11 19.70 -5.16
C TRP A 115 -25.64 18.62 -4.24
N ARG A 116 -26.95 18.60 -4.07
CA ARG A 116 -27.67 17.58 -3.34
C ARG A 116 -28.50 16.74 -4.31
N ASP A 117 -28.07 15.47 -4.52
CA ASP A 117 -28.57 14.68 -5.62
C ASP A 117 -29.97 14.11 -5.40
N ASP A 118 -30.36 13.79 -4.16
CA ASP A 118 -31.69 13.25 -3.81
C ASP A 118 -32.83 14.24 -4.12
N VAL A 119 -32.59 15.55 -4.02
CA VAL A 119 -33.57 16.61 -4.28
C VAL A 119 -33.20 17.51 -5.46
N LYS A 120 -32.08 17.23 -6.15
CA LYS A 120 -31.57 18.01 -7.30
C LYS A 120 -31.50 19.50 -7.02
N GLN A 121 -30.80 19.90 -5.95
CA GLN A 121 -30.61 21.30 -5.54
C GLN A 121 -29.14 21.68 -5.56
N GLY A 122 -28.86 22.95 -5.87
CA GLY A 122 -27.52 23.52 -5.87
C GLY A 122 -26.90 23.69 -7.25
N TRP A 123 -25.60 23.47 -7.34
CA TRP A 123 -24.81 23.58 -8.56
C TRP A 123 -23.70 22.53 -8.61
N ARG A 124 -23.28 22.18 -9.84
CA ARG A 124 -22.12 21.31 -10.09
C ARG A 124 -21.42 21.69 -11.40
N LEU A 125 -20.11 21.76 -11.37
CA LEU A 125 -19.20 21.81 -12.51
C LEU A 125 -18.61 20.41 -12.69
N GLY A 126 -18.67 19.84 -13.90
CA GLY A 126 -18.21 18.49 -14.14
C GLY A 126 -18.08 18.13 -15.61
N LEU A 127 -17.97 16.85 -15.89
CA LEU A 127 -17.94 16.29 -17.23
C LEU A 127 -19.21 15.47 -17.48
N ASP A 128 -19.77 15.58 -18.65
CA ASP A 128 -20.84 14.67 -19.10
C ASP A 128 -20.26 13.29 -19.53
N ALA A 129 -21.12 12.40 -19.96
CA ALA A 129 -20.72 11.03 -20.35
C ALA A 129 -19.80 11.00 -21.58
N GLU A 130 -19.80 12.05 -22.40
CA GLU A 130 -18.93 12.23 -23.55
C GLU A 130 -17.61 12.97 -23.21
N GLY A 131 -17.41 13.33 -21.93
CA GLY A 131 -16.21 14.04 -21.46
C GLY A 131 -16.23 15.55 -21.71
N ARG A 132 -17.38 16.12 -22.10
CA ARG A 132 -17.53 17.56 -22.33
C ARG A 132 -17.80 18.26 -20.99
N LEU A 133 -17.14 19.41 -20.80
CA LEU A 133 -17.36 20.23 -19.60
C LEU A 133 -18.80 20.69 -19.54
N GLU A 134 -19.47 20.48 -18.40
CA GLU A 134 -20.83 20.94 -18.13
C GLU A 134 -20.92 21.75 -16.83
N PHE A 135 -21.78 22.76 -16.83
CA PHE A 135 -22.17 23.45 -15.63
C PHE A 135 -23.68 23.36 -15.45
N VAL A 136 -24.09 22.84 -14.28
CA VAL A 136 -25.49 22.60 -13.95
C VAL A 136 -25.84 23.38 -12.69
N VAL A 137 -26.98 24.09 -12.73
CA VAL A 137 -27.57 24.74 -11.58
C VAL A 137 -29.04 24.35 -11.44
N ALA A 138 -29.56 24.33 -10.22
CA ALA A 138 -30.96 24.02 -9.95
C ALA A 138 -31.73 25.25 -9.49
N SER A 139 -32.95 25.39 -9.97
CA SER A 139 -33.95 26.34 -9.49
C SER A 139 -35.22 25.59 -9.07
N GLU A 140 -36.23 26.30 -8.55
CA GLU A 140 -37.56 25.74 -8.27
C GLU A 140 -38.26 25.23 -9.53
N ALA A 141 -37.92 25.80 -10.70
CA ALA A 141 -38.47 25.40 -12.00
C ALA A 141 -37.76 24.17 -12.63
N GLY A 142 -36.68 23.69 -12.02
CA GLY A 142 -35.90 22.57 -12.51
C GLY A 142 -34.41 22.86 -12.72
N ALA A 143 -33.70 21.95 -13.35
CA ALA A 143 -32.27 22.09 -13.61
C ALA A 143 -31.99 22.81 -14.94
N TRP A 144 -31.03 23.72 -14.90
CA TRP A 144 -30.50 24.41 -16.07
C TRP A 144 -29.06 23.94 -16.33
N ARG A 145 -28.71 23.78 -17.61
CA ARG A 145 -27.46 23.18 -18.02
C ARG A 145 -26.85 23.89 -19.20
N VAL A 146 -25.55 24.17 -19.16
CA VAL A 146 -24.74 24.58 -20.30
C VAL A 146 -23.57 23.60 -20.47
N VAL A 147 -23.24 23.25 -21.73
CA VAL A 147 -22.26 22.21 -22.07
C VAL A 147 -21.29 22.77 -23.10
N ALA A 148 -20.01 22.49 -22.94
CA ALA A 148 -18.96 22.74 -23.92
C ALA A 148 -19.19 21.92 -25.21
N ALA A 149 -18.67 22.40 -26.33
CA ALA A 149 -18.82 21.69 -27.60
C ALA A 149 -17.92 20.46 -27.70
N HIS A 150 -16.75 20.54 -27.10
CA HIS A 150 -15.70 19.55 -27.23
C HIS A 150 -15.41 18.88 -25.88
N PRO A 151 -15.04 17.57 -25.86
CA PRO A 151 -14.54 16.91 -24.67
C PRO A 151 -13.19 17.50 -24.27
N LEU A 152 -12.89 17.48 -22.97
CA LEU A 152 -11.54 17.73 -22.47
C LEU A 152 -10.59 16.63 -22.96
N GLN A 153 -9.35 16.99 -23.17
CA GLN A 153 -8.33 16.03 -23.60
C GLN A 153 -7.83 15.24 -22.40
N GLU A 154 -7.72 13.93 -22.57
CA GLU A 154 -7.15 13.04 -21.57
C GLU A 154 -5.68 13.40 -21.31
N ARG A 155 -5.30 13.49 -20.03
CA ARG A 155 -3.93 13.78 -19.57
C ARG A 155 -3.36 15.10 -20.10
N GLU A 156 -4.21 16.09 -20.28
CA GLU A 156 -3.79 17.46 -20.63
C GLU A 156 -4.39 18.46 -19.62
N TRP A 157 -3.58 19.43 -19.20
CA TRP A 157 -4.04 20.47 -18.30
C TRP A 157 -4.99 21.46 -18.97
N ALA A 158 -6.12 21.69 -18.35
CA ALA A 158 -7.07 22.73 -18.73
C ALA A 158 -7.51 23.56 -17.52
N LEU A 159 -7.67 24.87 -17.69
CA LEU A 159 -8.44 25.69 -16.76
C LEU A 159 -9.91 25.54 -17.12
N VAL A 160 -10.72 25.15 -16.14
CA VAL A 160 -12.17 25.00 -16.31
C VAL A 160 -12.93 25.91 -15.35
N GLY A 161 -14.09 26.38 -15.77
CA GLY A 161 -14.95 27.20 -14.93
C GLY A 161 -16.41 27.13 -15.32
N GLY A 162 -17.28 27.41 -14.33
CA GLY A 162 -18.71 27.62 -14.50
C GLY A 162 -19.12 28.92 -13.82
N ALA A 163 -19.91 29.76 -14.48
CA ALA A 163 -20.44 30.98 -13.92
C ALA A 163 -21.96 31.06 -14.06
N TRP A 164 -22.60 31.58 -13.02
CA TRP A 164 -24.02 31.94 -13.00
C TRP A 164 -24.18 33.40 -12.63
N ASP A 165 -25.09 34.07 -13.34
CA ASP A 165 -25.45 35.49 -13.13
C ASP A 165 -26.96 35.61 -13.11
N ALA A 166 -27.51 35.93 -11.93
CA ALA A 166 -28.95 36.14 -11.74
C ALA A 166 -29.46 37.38 -12.46
N GLU A 167 -28.71 38.50 -12.45
CA GLU A 167 -29.13 39.74 -13.07
C GLU A 167 -29.21 39.62 -14.58
N GLY A 168 -28.20 38.99 -15.16
CA GLY A 168 -28.15 38.69 -16.61
C GLY A 168 -28.95 37.47 -17.05
N GLY A 169 -29.55 36.69 -16.12
CA GLY A 169 -30.30 35.47 -16.42
C GLY A 169 -29.49 34.48 -17.23
N SER A 170 -28.20 34.28 -16.89
CA SER A 170 -27.27 33.54 -17.74
C SER A 170 -26.43 32.49 -17.00
N LEU A 171 -26.10 31.44 -17.71
CA LEU A 171 -25.11 30.44 -17.35
C LEU A 171 -23.97 30.46 -18.37
N SER A 172 -22.75 30.21 -17.91
CA SER A 172 -21.63 29.95 -18.81
C SER A 172 -20.74 28.82 -18.31
N VAL A 173 -20.15 28.11 -19.27
CA VAL A 173 -19.09 27.14 -19.05
C VAL A 173 -17.86 27.61 -19.84
N MET A 174 -16.69 27.44 -19.24
CA MET A 174 -15.41 27.97 -19.74
C MET A 174 -14.36 26.88 -19.66
N ALA A 175 -13.67 26.62 -20.77
CA ALA A 175 -12.51 25.74 -20.85
C ALA A 175 -11.37 26.48 -21.57
N LEU A 176 -10.18 26.45 -20.99
CA LEU A 176 -8.95 26.97 -21.58
C LEU A 176 -7.90 25.85 -21.54
N SER A 177 -7.55 25.32 -22.72
CA SER A 177 -6.43 24.37 -22.84
C SER A 177 -5.12 25.10 -22.54
N LEU A 178 -4.27 24.51 -21.68
CA LEU A 178 -2.94 25.03 -21.40
C LEU A 178 -1.92 24.55 -22.42
N ASP A 179 -2.16 23.40 -23.03
CA ASP A 179 -1.39 22.92 -24.17
C ASP A 179 -1.94 23.51 -25.48
N ARG A 180 -1.22 24.51 -25.99
CA ARG A 180 -1.61 25.25 -27.18
C ARG A 180 -0.93 24.74 -28.47
N GLN A 181 -0.63 23.46 -28.55
CA GLN A 181 -0.10 22.88 -29.76
C GLN A 181 -1.10 23.04 -30.91
N ALA A 182 -0.58 23.30 -32.10
CA ALA A 182 -1.42 23.51 -33.28
C ALA A 182 -2.37 22.31 -33.54
N GLY A 183 -3.67 22.61 -33.60
CA GLY A 183 -4.72 21.60 -33.79
C GLY A 183 -5.23 20.90 -32.52
N ARG A 184 -4.66 21.19 -31.35
CA ARG A 184 -5.09 20.61 -30.07
C ARG A 184 -5.79 21.60 -29.14
N ASP A 185 -5.72 22.91 -29.41
CA ASP A 185 -6.40 23.92 -28.61
C ASP A 185 -7.93 23.70 -28.69
N ARG A 186 -8.51 23.45 -27.49
CA ARG A 186 -9.96 23.28 -27.28
C ARG A 186 -10.55 24.37 -26.40
N SER A 187 -9.88 25.53 -26.36
CA SER A 187 -10.35 26.68 -25.58
C SER A 187 -11.69 27.18 -26.12
N GLU A 188 -12.68 27.25 -25.23
CA GLU A 188 -14.01 27.74 -25.58
C GLU A 188 -14.74 28.34 -24.38
N ILE A 189 -15.71 29.23 -24.71
CA ILE A 189 -16.70 29.72 -23.77
C ILE A 189 -18.08 29.49 -24.38
N ARG A 190 -18.95 28.84 -23.62
CA ARG A 190 -20.36 28.67 -23.99
C ARG A 190 -21.25 29.39 -23.00
N LYS A 191 -22.21 30.13 -23.50
CA LYS A 191 -23.25 30.79 -22.72
C LYS A 191 -24.61 30.23 -23.07
N GLY A 192 -25.48 30.15 -22.08
CA GLY A 192 -26.88 29.78 -22.21
C GLY A 192 -27.74 30.60 -21.28
N GLU A 193 -29.04 30.47 -21.43
CA GLU A 193 -30.00 31.03 -20.46
C GLU A 193 -29.84 30.36 -19.09
N GLY A 194 -30.06 31.10 -18.02
CA GLY A 194 -29.99 30.62 -16.65
C GLY A 194 -31.15 31.15 -15.78
N PRO A 195 -31.40 30.50 -14.65
CA PRO A 195 -32.45 30.97 -13.75
C PRO A 195 -32.06 32.27 -13.04
N TYR A 196 -33.04 33.13 -12.73
CA TYR A 196 -32.85 34.34 -11.94
C TYR A 196 -32.67 34.09 -10.43
N ALA A 197 -32.92 32.84 -9.99
CA ALA A 197 -32.70 32.40 -8.60
C ALA A 197 -32.36 30.92 -8.55
N LEU A 198 -31.49 30.52 -7.63
CA LEU A 198 -31.10 29.13 -7.39
C LEU A 198 -31.86 28.54 -6.20
N ALA A 199 -32.14 27.24 -6.31
CA ALA A 199 -32.54 26.39 -5.18
C ALA A 199 -31.28 26.00 -4.38
N TRP A 200 -30.97 26.77 -3.35
CA TRP A 200 -29.80 26.54 -2.51
C TRP A 200 -30.00 25.35 -1.59
N PRO A 201 -29.12 24.34 -1.64
CA PRO A 201 -29.23 23.21 -0.73
C PRO A 201 -28.87 23.62 0.69
N ARG A 202 -29.50 22.98 1.66
CA ARG A 202 -29.20 23.15 3.09
C ARG A 202 -28.46 21.93 3.61
N ASP A 203 -27.55 22.15 4.54
CA ASP A 203 -26.81 21.07 5.19
C ASP A 203 -26.07 20.17 4.18
N VAL A 204 -25.37 20.79 3.23
CA VAL A 204 -24.60 20.12 2.18
C VAL A 204 -23.23 20.77 2.07
N PRO A 205 -22.14 20.01 2.17
CA PRO A 205 -20.79 20.53 1.98
C PRO A 205 -20.56 20.99 0.54
N LEU A 206 -19.58 21.87 0.34
CA LEU A 206 -18.93 21.98 -0.95
C LEU A 206 -18.03 20.76 -1.12
N VAL A 207 -18.17 20.08 -2.27
CA VAL A 207 -17.45 18.84 -2.57
C VAL A 207 -16.58 19.06 -3.80
N MET A 208 -15.32 18.62 -3.72
CA MET A 208 -14.37 18.58 -4.85
C MET A 208 -14.16 17.14 -5.25
N ALA A 209 -14.09 16.87 -6.53
CA ALA A 209 -13.98 15.55 -7.18
C ALA A 209 -15.20 14.62 -7.01
N ALA A 210 -16.35 15.14 -6.54
CA ALA A 210 -17.60 14.39 -6.44
C ALA A 210 -18.79 15.33 -6.15
N HIS A 211 -19.97 14.76 -5.92
CA HIS A 211 -21.13 15.45 -5.35
C HIS A 211 -21.80 14.63 -4.25
N ALA A 212 -22.55 15.32 -3.36
CA ALA A 212 -23.25 14.67 -2.28
C ALA A 212 -24.53 13.99 -2.75
N LYS A 213 -24.77 12.74 -2.32
CA LYS A 213 -26.02 12.00 -2.58
C LYS A 213 -27.20 12.55 -1.76
N GLY A 214 -26.95 13.03 -0.54
CA GLY A 214 -27.96 13.53 0.39
C GLY A 214 -27.43 14.65 1.29
N ALA A 215 -28.20 14.99 2.32
CA ALA A 215 -27.82 15.99 3.33
C ALA A 215 -26.85 15.40 4.38
N GLY A 216 -26.25 16.32 5.15
CA GLY A 216 -25.35 16.03 6.28
C GLY A 216 -23.93 16.49 6.05
N GLY A 217 -23.19 16.71 7.14
CA GLY A 217 -21.80 17.21 7.09
C GLY A 217 -20.82 16.21 6.48
N ALA A 218 -21.21 14.94 6.38
CA ALA A 218 -20.39 13.85 5.84
C ALA A 218 -21.23 12.88 4.97
N PRO A 219 -21.91 13.37 3.92
CA PRO A 219 -22.79 12.54 3.10
C PRO A 219 -22.00 11.50 2.31
N LEU A 220 -22.69 10.45 1.86
CA LEU A 220 -22.19 9.62 0.78
C LEU A 220 -22.06 10.47 -0.49
N CYS A 221 -20.99 10.23 -1.25
CA CYS A 221 -20.73 10.93 -2.49
C CYS A 221 -20.97 10.04 -3.71
N ALA A 222 -21.10 10.68 -4.87
CA ALA A 222 -21.25 10.03 -6.16
C ALA A 222 -20.64 10.89 -7.27
N GLY A 223 -20.59 10.35 -8.50
CA GLY A 223 -20.08 11.07 -9.65
C GLY A 223 -18.61 11.46 -9.48
N PHE A 224 -17.81 10.59 -8.88
CA PHE A 224 -16.39 10.83 -8.63
C PHE A 224 -15.63 11.20 -9.90
N TYR A 225 -14.71 12.13 -9.76
CA TYR A 225 -13.81 12.56 -10.82
C TYR A 225 -12.54 11.69 -10.81
N ASP A 226 -12.09 11.28 -12.00
CA ASP A 226 -10.79 10.63 -12.19
C ASP A 226 -9.83 11.62 -12.85
N GLY A 227 -8.81 12.03 -12.10
CA GLY A 227 -7.82 12.98 -12.57
C GLY A 227 -7.32 13.96 -11.50
N LYS A 228 -6.40 14.85 -11.91
CA LYS A 228 -5.83 15.85 -11.01
C LYS A 228 -6.69 17.11 -10.99
N ILE A 229 -6.82 17.69 -9.80
CA ILE A 229 -7.40 19.03 -9.57
C ILE A 229 -6.35 19.89 -8.88
N ASP A 230 -6.15 21.13 -9.37
CA ASP A 230 -5.21 22.09 -8.81
C ASP A 230 -5.90 23.46 -8.66
N ARG A 231 -5.64 24.14 -7.55
CA ARG A 231 -6.08 25.51 -7.25
C ARG A 231 -7.57 25.78 -7.47
N PRO A 232 -8.50 25.01 -6.90
CA PRO A 232 -9.93 25.31 -6.97
C PRO A 232 -10.24 26.65 -6.33
N ARG A 233 -11.17 27.42 -6.95
CA ARG A 233 -11.56 28.77 -6.57
C ARG A 233 -13.08 28.94 -6.65
N LEU A 234 -13.61 29.80 -5.76
CA LEU A 234 -15.01 30.27 -5.78
C LEU A 234 -15.04 31.78 -5.58
N TYR A 235 -15.67 32.47 -6.49
CA TYR A 235 -15.85 33.94 -6.46
C TYR A 235 -17.33 34.31 -6.47
N ALA A 236 -17.73 35.29 -5.70
CA ALA A 236 -19.07 35.89 -5.67
C ALA A 236 -19.27 36.93 -6.78
N ALA A 237 -18.82 36.61 -8.00
CA ALA A 237 -18.96 37.50 -9.18
C ALA A 237 -18.91 36.63 -10.46
N PRO A 238 -19.56 37.09 -11.56
CA PRO A 238 -19.42 36.44 -12.86
C PRO A 238 -18.10 36.90 -13.52
N LEU A 239 -17.11 35.99 -13.57
CA LEU A 239 -15.81 36.26 -14.17
C LEU A 239 -15.76 35.79 -15.62
N THR A 240 -14.93 36.45 -16.43
CA THR A 240 -14.51 35.93 -17.76
C THR A 240 -13.42 34.89 -17.59
N ILE A 241 -13.15 34.10 -18.64
CA ILE A 241 -12.05 33.11 -18.63
C ILE A 241 -10.70 33.77 -18.31
N ASP A 242 -10.41 34.94 -18.89
CA ASP A 242 -9.17 35.67 -18.60
C ASP A 242 -9.11 36.20 -17.17
N GLY A 243 -10.25 36.57 -16.61
CA GLY A 243 -10.38 36.96 -15.21
C GLY A 243 -10.08 35.79 -14.29
N LEU A 244 -10.70 34.63 -14.55
CA LEU A 244 -10.46 33.39 -13.80
C LEU A 244 -9.00 32.91 -13.95
N HIS A 245 -8.44 32.95 -15.15
CA HIS A 245 -7.05 32.56 -15.41
C HIS A 245 -6.06 33.41 -14.60
N ARG A 246 -6.16 34.74 -14.67
CA ARG A 246 -5.27 35.64 -13.91
C ARG A 246 -5.36 35.40 -12.39
N LEU A 247 -6.54 35.11 -11.89
CA LEU A 247 -6.73 34.86 -10.46
C LEU A 247 -6.25 33.48 -10.00
N CYS A 248 -6.35 32.47 -10.88
CA CYS A 248 -5.80 31.14 -10.61
C CYS A 248 -4.28 31.08 -10.73
N GLU A 249 -3.65 31.94 -11.53
CA GLU A 249 -2.17 32.03 -11.63
C GLU A 249 -1.55 32.73 -10.41
N ALA A 250 -2.28 33.61 -9.71
CA ALA A 250 -1.78 34.26 -8.52
C ALA A 250 -1.46 33.22 -7.43
N GLN A 251 -0.19 33.17 -7.02
CA GLN A 251 0.29 32.21 -6.00
C GLN A 251 -0.37 32.44 -4.62
N VAL A 252 -0.72 33.68 -4.32
CA VAL A 252 -1.46 34.03 -3.13
C VAL A 252 -2.64 34.92 -3.60
N PRO A 253 -3.88 34.39 -3.57
CA PRO A 253 -5.04 35.25 -3.76
C PRO A 253 -4.97 36.36 -2.72
N GLY A 254 -5.17 37.62 -3.15
CA GLY A 254 -5.29 38.71 -2.19
C GLY A 254 -6.43 38.36 -1.23
N SER A 255 -6.11 38.05 0.01
CA SER A 255 -7.12 37.75 1.07
C SER A 255 -8.10 38.90 1.30
N ALA A 256 -7.79 40.06 0.73
CA ALA A 256 -8.60 41.29 0.77
C ALA A 256 -9.53 41.44 -0.46
N ASP A 257 -9.54 40.49 -1.43
CA ASP A 257 -10.47 40.56 -2.56
C ASP A 257 -11.90 40.30 -2.06
N PRO A 258 -12.81 41.29 -2.12
CA PRO A 258 -14.14 41.18 -1.53
C PRO A 258 -15.05 40.17 -2.24
N VAL A 259 -14.70 39.76 -3.45
CA VAL A 259 -15.47 38.76 -4.21
C VAL A 259 -14.91 37.33 -4.10
N LEU A 260 -13.74 37.15 -3.48
CA LEU A 260 -13.16 35.84 -3.25
C LEU A 260 -13.83 35.14 -2.07
N VAL A 261 -14.54 34.05 -2.33
CA VAL A 261 -15.24 33.26 -1.31
C VAL A 261 -14.36 32.09 -0.82
N GLY A 262 -13.68 31.41 -1.71
CA GLY A 262 -12.82 30.28 -1.36
C GLY A 262 -11.65 30.12 -2.33
N ALA A 263 -10.48 29.83 -1.78
CA ALA A 263 -9.24 29.62 -2.53
C ALA A 263 -8.44 28.48 -1.88
N TRP A 264 -8.63 27.28 -2.38
CA TRP A 264 -7.98 26.11 -1.80
C TRP A 264 -6.61 25.86 -2.44
N ASP A 265 -5.61 25.70 -1.56
CA ASP A 265 -4.21 25.48 -1.93
C ASP A 265 -3.77 24.09 -1.45
N PHE A 266 -3.69 23.15 -2.36
CA PHE A 266 -3.33 21.77 -2.06
C PHE A 266 -1.83 21.55 -1.89
N SER A 267 -1.01 22.55 -2.16
CA SER A 267 0.44 22.53 -1.86
C SER A 267 0.73 22.70 -0.37
N ARG A 268 -0.30 22.98 0.43
CA ARG A 268 -0.19 23.11 1.89
C ARG A 268 -0.57 21.82 2.58
N ASP A 269 0.10 21.56 3.70
CA ASP A 269 -0.18 20.41 4.57
C ASP A 269 -0.19 19.05 3.80
N ILE A 270 0.67 18.91 2.79
CA ILE A 270 0.73 17.74 1.89
C ILE A 270 0.73 16.40 2.65
N PRO A 271 1.45 16.23 3.79
CA PRO A 271 1.45 14.96 4.52
C PRO A 271 0.14 14.62 5.28
N THR A 272 -0.93 15.38 5.08
CA THR A 272 -2.18 15.25 5.85
C THR A 272 -3.41 15.23 4.94
N GLU A 273 -4.59 14.94 5.51
CA GLU A 273 -5.88 15.02 4.82
C GLU A 273 -6.45 16.45 4.78
N SER A 274 -5.73 17.45 5.30
CA SER A 274 -6.20 18.84 5.33
C SER A 274 -6.22 19.49 3.95
N VAL A 275 -7.27 20.25 3.68
CA VAL A 275 -7.43 21.12 2.51
C VAL A 275 -7.50 22.56 2.98
N ARG A 276 -6.45 23.36 2.70
CA ARG A 276 -6.33 24.73 3.18
C ARG A 276 -7.02 25.72 2.25
N ASP A 277 -7.96 26.50 2.80
CA ASP A 277 -8.49 27.70 2.17
C ASP A 277 -7.66 28.91 2.59
N LEU A 278 -7.22 29.68 1.60
CA LEU A 278 -6.42 30.91 1.78
C LEU A 278 -7.30 32.20 1.80
N SER A 279 -8.60 32.08 1.55
CA SER A 279 -9.53 33.23 1.62
C SER A 279 -9.74 33.74 3.05
N ALA A 280 -10.33 34.90 3.18
CA ALA A 280 -10.72 35.47 4.48
C ALA A 280 -11.75 34.62 5.23
N HIS A 281 -12.51 33.78 4.52
CA HIS A 281 -13.56 32.94 5.10
C HIS A 281 -13.02 31.69 5.77
N ARG A 282 -11.76 31.26 5.48
CA ARG A 282 -11.10 30.09 6.06
C ARG A 282 -11.94 28.79 5.96
N LEU A 283 -12.54 28.57 4.81
CA LEU A 283 -13.36 27.40 4.50
C LEU A 283 -12.48 26.16 4.28
N HIS A 284 -11.76 25.74 5.32
CA HIS A 284 -10.90 24.57 5.27
C HIS A 284 -11.75 23.31 5.05
N GLY A 285 -11.15 22.32 4.40
CA GLY A 285 -11.78 21.03 4.12
C GLY A 285 -10.91 19.86 4.56
N ALA A 286 -11.43 18.67 4.33
CA ALA A 286 -10.74 17.41 4.57
C ALA A 286 -10.95 16.45 3.41
N LEU A 287 -9.90 15.67 3.12
CA LEU A 287 -9.91 14.59 2.13
C LEU A 287 -10.60 13.35 2.69
N ARG A 288 -11.23 12.59 1.80
CA ARG A 288 -11.75 11.25 2.05
C ARG A 288 -11.09 10.25 1.12
N GLN A 289 -10.89 9.02 1.62
CA GLN A 289 -10.32 7.88 0.91
C GLN A 289 -8.89 8.13 0.39
N MET A 290 -8.17 9.09 1.00
CA MET A 290 -6.74 9.37 0.76
C MET A 290 -6.34 9.45 -0.73
N PRO A 291 -6.84 10.41 -1.51
CA PRO A 291 -6.34 10.62 -2.86
C PRO A 291 -4.85 10.95 -2.83
N THR A 292 -4.15 10.67 -3.93
CA THR A 292 -2.70 10.87 -3.99
C THR A 292 -2.34 12.35 -4.01
N ARG A 293 -1.55 12.79 -3.02
CA ARG A 293 -1.03 14.15 -2.88
C ARG A 293 0.41 14.28 -3.40
N ALA A 294 1.00 15.47 -3.31
CA ALA A 294 2.32 15.77 -3.89
C ALA A 294 2.40 15.45 -5.39
N MET A 295 1.33 15.79 -6.11
CA MET A 295 1.24 15.64 -7.55
C MET A 295 1.63 16.94 -8.22
N THR A 296 2.27 16.85 -9.39
CA THR A 296 2.63 18.03 -10.18
C THR A 296 1.40 18.81 -10.58
N GLY A 297 1.42 20.13 -10.30
CA GLY A 297 0.35 21.07 -10.64
C GLY A 297 0.46 21.60 -12.07
N ALA A 298 -0.56 22.34 -12.48
CA ALA A 298 -0.63 22.97 -13.81
C ALA A 298 0.51 23.97 -14.11
N ASN A 299 1.25 24.40 -13.08
CA ASN A 299 2.40 25.30 -13.17
C ASN A 299 3.75 24.61 -12.99
N TRP A 300 3.79 23.27 -12.95
CA TRP A 300 5.07 22.58 -12.87
C TRP A 300 5.86 22.73 -14.18
N ASP A 301 7.12 23.15 -14.06
CA ASP A 301 7.96 23.52 -15.21
C ASP A 301 9.11 22.53 -15.48
N GLY A 302 9.13 21.40 -14.75
CA GLY A 302 10.15 20.34 -14.89
C GLY A 302 11.51 20.66 -14.29
N ARG A 303 11.71 21.81 -13.61
CA ARG A 303 12.99 22.20 -13.02
C ARG A 303 13.25 21.64 -11.65
N CYS A 304 12.21 21.25 -10.93
CA CYS A 304 12.30 20.66 -9.62
C CYS A 304 11.42 19.42 -9.55
N ASP A 305 11.97 18.31 -9.12
CA ASP A 305 11.30 17.02 -8.94
C ASP A 305 10.92 16.73 -7.47
N ARG A 306 11.03 17.75 -6.59
CA ARG A 306 10.81 17.62 -5.14
C ARG A 306 9.83 18.65 -4.63
N TRP A 307 8.69 18.18 -4.14
CA TRP A 307 7.68 19.04 -3.55
C TRP A 307 8.19 19.78 -2.29
N THR A 308 9.16 19.22 -1.58
CA THR A 308 9.76 19.85 -0.38
C THR A 308 10.59 21.08 -0.72
N GLU A 309 11.12 21.19 -1.94
CA GLU A 309 11.92 22.31 -2.41
C GLU A 309 11.08 23.35 -3.15
N ALA A 310 10.05 22.90 -3.89
CA ALA A 310 9.16 23.77 -4.66
C ALA A 310 7.69 23.38 -4.45
N PRO A 311 7.13 23.49 -3.24
CA PRO A 311 5.79 22.99 -2.92
C PRO A 311 4.70 23.61 -3.80
N HIS A 312 4.86 24.85 -4.25
CA HIS A 312 3.90 25.54 -5.12
C HIS A 312 3.74 24.91 -6.51
N HIS A 313 4.68 24.09 -6.95
CA HIS A 313 4.57 23.29 -8.17
C HIS A 313 3.81 21.96 -7.97
N TYR A 314 3.50 21.61 -6.73
CA TYR A 314 2.87 20.36 -6.32
C TYR A 314 1.50 20.60 -5.67
N GLY A 315 0.78 21.53 -6.25
CA GLY A 315 -0.56 21.94 -5.80
C GLY A 315 -1.69 21.10 -6.35
N ALA A 316 -1.41 19.97 -6.97
CA ALA A 316 -2.45 19.06 -7.44
C ALA A 316 -2.70 17.91 -6.46
N ILE A 317 -3.94 17.43 -6.46
CA ILE A 317 -4.35 16.15 -5.86
C ILE A 317 -4.91 15.28 -6.99
N HIS A 318 -4.45 14.04 -7.08
CA HIS A 318 -5.01 13.05 -8.01
C HIS A 318 -6.11 12.27 -7.30
N PHE A 319 -7.33 12.43 -7.76
CA PHE A 319 -8.53 11.78 -7.27
C PHE A 319 -8.88 10.60 -8.17
N HIS A 320 -9.38 9.51 -7.55
CA HIS A 320 -9.83 8.34 -8.28
C HIS A 320 -11.20 7.87 -7.75
N SER A 321 -12.01 7.34 -8.63
CA SER A 321 -13.31 6.79 -8.29
C SER A 321 -13.25 5.47 -7.53
N ASP A 322 -12.07 4.86 -7.49
CA ASP A 322 -11.78 3.59 -6.82
C ASP A 322 -10.78 3.71 -5.65
N ASP A 323 -10.35 4.91 -5.27
CA ASP A 323 -9.57 5.12 -4.05
C ASP A 323 -10.24 4.47 -2.83
N MET A 324 -9.45 3.73 -2.04
CA MET A 324 -9.95 2.99 -0.89
C MET A 324 -8.93 2.98 0.26
N ALA A 325 -9.17 3.78 1.30
CA ALA A 325 -8.33 3.86 2.49
C ALA A 325 -9.04 3.39 3.77
N ASP A 326 -10.36 3.48 3.81
CA ASP A 326 -11.15 3.10 4.99
C ASP A 326 -12.51 2.54 4.55
N ALA A 327 -12.78 1.28 4.88
CA ALA A 327 -14.08 0.66 4.64
C ALA A 327 -15.21 1.36 5.40
N GLY A 328 -14.89 2.08 6.47
CA GLY A 328 -15.85 2.85 7.26
C GLY A 328 -16.84 1.99 8.06
N TRP A 329 -16.54 0.70 8.24
CA TRP A 329 -17.44 -0.22 8.91
C TRP A 329 -17.49 0.02 10.42
N THR A 330 -18.66 -0.17 10.99
CA THR A 330 -18.83 -0.18 12.45
C THR A 330 -18.27 -1.48 13.04
N PRO A 331 -17.68 -1.43 14.25
CA PRO A 331 -17.22 -2.65 14.92
C PRO A 331 -18.36 -3.61 15.23
N THR A 332 -18.22 -4.85 14.81
CA THR A 332 -19.16 -5.95 15.11
C THR A 332 -18.84 -6.61 16.46
N LEU A 333 -17.53 -6.75 16.76
CA LEU A 333 -17.05 -7.36 18.00
C LEU A 333 -15.95 -6.49 18.58
N ARG A 334 -15.97 -6.27 19.90
CA ARG A 334 -14.90 -5.62 20.65
C ARG A 334 -14.48 -6.50 21.80
N LEU A 335 -13.19 -6.61 22.02
CA LEU A 335 -12.63 -7.35 23.18
C LEU A 335 -11.30 -6.74 23.60
N THR A 336 -10.84 -7.11 24.80
CA THR A 336 -9.50 -6.81 25.27
C THR A 336 -8.68 -8.10 25.19
N ILE A 337 -7.49 -8.02 24.58
CA ILE A 337 -6.58 -9.17 24.52
C ILE A 337 -6.16 -9.55 25.94
N PRO A 338 -6.26 -10.82 26.35
CA PRO A 338 -5.83 -11.25 27.67
C PRO A 338 -4.36 -10.89 27.95
N ALA A 339 -4.06 -10.43 29.17
CA ALA A 339 -2.74 -9.93 29.53
C ALA A 339 -1.63 -11.01 29.56
N ASP A 340 -2.02 -12.27 29.64
CA ASP A 340 -1.13 -13.43 29.67
C ASP A 340 -0.81 -13.99 28.26
N TRP A 341 -1.42 -13.44 27.21
CA TRP A 341 -1.12 -13.90 25.86
C TRP A 341 0.33 -13.60 25.47
N ARG A 342 0.92 -14.57 24.77
CA ARG A 342 2.24 -14.40 24.17
C ARG A 342 2.15 -13.53 22.92
N SER A 343 3.23 -12.84 22.57
CA SER A 343 3.34 -12.20 21.26
C SER A 343 3.31 -13.26 20.15
N GLY A 344 2.74 -12.92 18.98
CA GLY A 344 2.55 -13.88 17.89
C GLY A 344 1.59 -13.43 16.81
N PHE A 345 1.33 -14.36 15.92
CA PHE A 345 0.35 -14.28 14.82
C PHE A 345 -0.98 -14.84 15.31
N TYR A 346 -2.06 -14.10 15.11
CA TYR A 346 -3.40 -14.46 15.59
C TYR A 346 -4.46 -14.21 14.52
N ALA A 347 -5.61 -14.86 14.66
CA ALA A 347 -6.77 -14.57 13.85
C ALA A 347 -8.08 -14.78 14.62
N LEU A 348 -9.09 -13.99 14.27
CA LEU A 348 -10.48 -14.33 14.55
C LEU A 348 -10.93 -15.31 13.46
N ARG A 349 -11.27 -16.52 13.86
CA ARG A 349 -11.84 -17.56 13.01
C ARG A 349 -13.36 -17.48 13.07
N LEU A 350 -14.01 -17.44 11.93
CA LEU A 350 -15.45 -17.34 11.78
C LEU A 350 -15.96 -18.59 11.07
N ARG A 351 -16.90 -19.30 11.64
CA ARG A 351 -17.53 -20.49 11.06
C ARG A 351 -19.03 -20.34 11.01
N ALA A 352 -19.62 -20.70 9.90
CA ALA A 352 -21.06 -20.70 9.69
C ALA A 352 -21.45 -21.83 8.71
N THR A 353 -22.75 -22.03 8.54
CA THR A 353 -23.28 -22.90 7.49
C THR A 353 -24.25 -22.06 6.66
N ARG A 354 -24.11 -22.09 5.34
CA ARG A 354 -25.02 -21.43 4.42
C ARG A 354 -26.37 -22.14 4.36
N ASP A 355 -27.33 -21.48 3.79
CA ASP A 355 -28.71 -22.05 3.62
C ASP A 355 -28.72 -23.30 2.73
N ASP A 356 -27.74 -23.46 1.85
CA ASP A 356 -27.52 -24.66 1.01
C ASP A 356 -26.86 -25.84 1.74
N GLY A 357 -26.46 -25.63 3.03
CA GLY A 357 -25.83 -26.62 3.87
C GLY A 357 -24.30 -26.61 3.78
N GLU A 358 -23.68 -25.79 2.92
CA GLU A 358 -22.23 -25.73 2.77
C GLU A 358 -21.59 -25.00 3.94
N PRO A 359 -20.49 -25.56 4.51
CA PRO A 359 -19.76 -24.90 5.58
C PRO A 359 -18.94 -23.71 5.05
N VAL A 360 -18.91 -22.66 5.84
CA VAL A 360 -18.12 -21.46 5.58
C VAL A 360 -17.11 -21.28 6.69
N GLU A 361 -15.87 -21.02 6.31
CA GLU A 361 -14.79 -20.63 7.22
C GLU A 361 -14.09 -19.37 6.69
N SER A 362 -13.92 -18.36 7.55
CA SER A 362 -13.20 -17.14 7.24
C SER A 362 -12.31 -16.75 8.40
N PHE A 363 -11.29 -15.93 8.12
CA PHE A 363 -10.32 -15.48 9.11
C PHE A 363 -10.09 -13.96 9.01
N VAL A 364 -9.90 -13.32 10.16
CA VAL A 364 -9.44 -11.94 10.26
C VAL A 364 -8.16 -11.93 11.05
N ALA A 365 -7.02 -11.74 10.38
CA ALA A 365 -5.71 -11.76 11.01
C ALA A 365 -5.42 -10.48 11.81
N PHE A 366 -4.65 -10.62 12.87
CA PHE A 366 -4.07 -9.56 13.68
C PHE A 366 -2.79 -10.05 14.36
N PHE A 367 -2.03 -9.12 14.93
CA PHE A 367 -0.78 -9.44 15.59
C PHE A 367 -0.80 -8.99 17.06
N VAL A 368 -0.33 -9.86 17.95
CA VAL A 368 -0.02 -9.47 19.32
C VAL A 368 1.49 -9.28 19.41
N ARG A 369 1.92 -8.05 19.64
CA ARG A 369 3.34 -7.70 19.76
C ARG A 369 3.86 -7.85 21.18
N ALA A 370 5.16 -8.00 21.32
CA ALA A 370 5.83 -7.91 22.61
C ALA A 370 5.77 -6.47 23.16
N ASP A 371 5.71 -6.35 24.48
CA ASP A 371 5.78 -5.04 25.13
C ASP A 371 7.15 -4.40 24.94
N LEU A 372 7.17 -3.13 24.54
CA LEU A 372 8.39 -2.39 24.31
C LEU A 372 9.30 -2.39 25.55
N GLY A 373 10.55 -2.79 25.37
CA GLY A 373 11.55 -2.84 26.45
C GLY A 373 11.32 -3.90 27.53
N LYS A 374 10.35 -4.81 27.34
CA LYS A 374 10.05 -5.92 28.24
C LYS A 374 10.02 -7.25 27.51
N PRO A 375 11.16 -7.71 26.97
CA PRO A 375 11.22 -8.96 26.24
C PRO A 375 10.88 -10.13 27.16
N LYS A 376 10.13 -11.10 26.63
CA LYS A 376 9.87 -12.40 27.30
C LYS A 376 10.82 -13.49 26.79
N ALA A 377 11.50 -13.24 25.66
CA ALA A 377 12.47 -14.13 25.05
C ALA A 377 13.76 -13.37 24.67
N ARG A 378 14.84 -14.10 24.37
CA ARG A 378 16.10 -13.54 23.86
C ARG A 378 16.09 -13.37 22.34
N LEU A 379 15.11 -13.97 21.66
CA LEU A 379 14.88 -13.96 20.23
C LEU A 379 13.68 -13.09 19.89
N ALA A 380 13.83 -12.18 18.93
CA ALA A 380 12.70 -11.54 18.28
C ALA A 380 12.53 -12.03 16.85
N VAL A 381 11.29 -12.19 16.45
CA VAL A 381 10.87 -12.44 15.08
C VAL A 381 10.10 -11.21 14.60
N VAL A 382 10.50 -10.66 13.45
CA VAL A 382 9.85 -9.48 12.89
C VAL A 382 8.69 -9.91 11.98
N ALA A 383 7.48 -9.48 12.32
CA ALA A 383 6.35 -9.55 11.41
C ALA A 383 6.49 -8.40 10.39
N SER A 384 6.69 -8.74 9.12
CA SER A 384 6.90 -7.79 8.03
C SER A 384 5.60 -7.11 7.62
N THR A 385 4.96 -6.39 8.56
CA THR A 385 3.62 -5.79 8.41
C THR A 385 3.56 -4.75 7.30
N ALA A 386 4.64 -4.04 7.03
CA ALA A 386 4.74 -3.12 5.89
C ALA A 386 4.65 -3.87 4.55
N THR A 387 5.36 -5.00 4.43
CA THR A 387 5.28 -5.86 3.24
C THR A 387 3.88 -6.47 3.11
N PHE A 388 3.27 -6.95 4.20
CA PHE A 388 1.89 -7.46 4.15
C PHE A 388 0.91 -6.39 3.65
N LEU A 389 1.06 -5.14 4.09
CA LEU A 389 0.22 -4.03 3.61
C LEU A 389 0.50 -3.69 2.15
N ALA A 390 1.75 -3.73 1.69
CA ALA A 390 2.10 -3.45 0.30
C ALA A 390 1.48 -4.46 -0.68
N TYR A 391 1.39 -5.74 -0.26
CA TYR A 391 0.75 -6.82 -1.01
C TYR A 391 -0.73 -7.05 -0.68
N ALA A 392 -1.30 -6.25 0.23
CA ALA A 392 -2.68 -6.45 0.67
C ALA A 392 -3.67 -6.43 -0.49
N ASN A 393 -4.42 -7.51 -0.67
CA ASN A 393 -5.36 -7.71 -1.76
C ASN A 393 -4.74 -7.63 -3.17
N SER A 394 -3.47 -8.05 -3.33
CA SER A 394 -2.86 -8.16 -4.66
C SER A 394 -3.73 -9.05 -5.56
N ALA A 395 -4.14 -8.49 -6.68
CA ALA A 395 -4.94 -9.21 -7.67
C ALA A 395 -4.10 -10.20 -8.50
N LEU A 396 -2.80 -10.37 -8.18
CA LEU A 396 -1.84 -11.27 -8.83
C LEU A 396 -1.67 -11.06 -10.35
N ARG A 397 -2.35 -10.06 -10.92
CA ARG A 397 -2.32 -9.77 -12.36
C ARG A 397 -2.46 -11.05 -13.21
N LEU A 398 -3.48 -11.87 -12.89
CA LEU A 398 -3.72 -13.17 -13.55
C LEU A 398 -3.97 -13.07 -15.06
N ASP A 399 -4.18 -11.85 -15.56
CA ASP A 399 -4.29 -11.50 -16.96
C ASP A 399 -2.94 -11.38 -17.70
N GLN A 400 -1.82 -11.48 -16.97
CA GLN A 400 -0.48 -11.30 -17.55
C GLN A 400 0.27 -12.62 -17.72
N VAL A 401 1.13 -12.67 -18.74
CA VAL A 401 1.89 -13.88 -19.13
C VAL A 401 2.74 -14.46 -17.98
N HIS A 402 3.31 -13.60 -17.12
CA HIS A 402 4.12 -14.09 -16.00
C HIS A 402 3.29 -14.75 -14.88
N ALA A 403 1.98 -14.51 -14.83
CA ALA A 403 1.10 -15.18 -13.86
C ALA A 403 1.09 -16.69 -14.06
N GLU A 404 1.13 -17.15 -15.31
CA GLU A 404 1.19 -18.59 -15.64
C GLU A 404 2.44 -19.25 -15.03
N ALA A 405 3.59 -18.62 -15.17
CA ALA A 405 4.84 -19.11 -14.58
C ALA A 405 4.80 -19.14 -13.03
N MET A 406 4.18 -18.15 -12.40
CA MET A 406 4.00 -18.11 -10.94
C MET A 406 3.05 -19.22 -10.46
N LEU A 407 1.98 -19.51 -11.21
CA LEU A 407 1.00 -20.54 -10.88
C LEU A 407 1.56 -21.96 -11.01
N GLU A 408 2.48 -22.21 -11.94
CA GLU A 408 3.06 -23.53 -12.14
C GLU A 408 3.96 -24.00 -10.99
N GLY A 409 4.59 -23.09 -10.24
CA GLY A 409 5.61 -23.47 -9.25
C GLY A 409 5.45 -22.90 -7.84
N VAL A 410 4.80 -21.77 -7.67
CA VAL A 410 4.87 -20.98 -6.45
C VAL A 410 3.52 -20.70 -5.81
N ILE A 411 2.48 -20.47 -6.59
CA ILE A 411 1.17 -20.01 -6.10
C ILE A 411 0.08 -21.01 -6.48
N ALA A 412 -0.68 -21.47 -5.49
CA ALA A 412 -1.96 -22.12 -5.70
C ALA A 412 -3.07 -21.07 -5.51
N LEU A 413 -3.93 -20.88 -6.53
CA LEU A 413 -5.07 -19.97 -6.42
C LEU A 413 -6.08 -20.51 -5.41
N SER A 414 -6.50 -19.61 -4.52
CA SER A 414 -7.62 -19.81 -3.62
C SER A 414 -8.90 -19.16 -4.20
N MET A 415 -10.05 -19.47 -3.62
CA MET A 415 -11.29 -18.76 -3.98
C MET A 415 -11.25 -17.29 -3.58
N ASP A 416 -10.43 -16.91 -2.60
CA ASP A 416 -10.21 -15.52 -2.23
C ASP A 416 -9.48 -14.74 -3.33
N ASP A 417 -8.52 -15.37 -4.02
CA ASP A 417 -7.81 -14.74 -5.14
C ASP A 417 -8.76 -14.48 -6.31
N VAL A 418 -9.68 -15.42 -6.58
CA VAL A 418 -10.73 -15.24 -7.59
C VAL A 418 -11.70 -14.13 -7.18
N TYR A 419 -12.10 -14.08 -5.92
CA TYR A 419 -12.97 -13.05 -5.38
C TYR A 419 -12.35 -11.66 -5.53
N LEU A 420 -11.07 -11.50 -5.24
CA LEU A 420 -10.35 -10.22 -5.37
C LEU A 420 -10.31 -9.68 -6.80
N GLN A 421 -10.34 -10.55 -7.82
CA GLN A 421 -10.43 -10.10 -9.22
C GLN A 421 -11.75 -9.39 -9.54
N GLU A 422 -12.86 -9.83 -8.90
CA GLU A 422 -14.20 -9.34 -9.15
C GLU A 422 -14.58 -8.19 -8.18
N HIS A 423 -13.86 -8.04 -7.04
CA HIS A 423 -14.19 -7.13 -5.93
C HIS A 423 -13.11 -6.10 -5.64
N ARG A 424 -12.82 -5.27 -6.66
CA ARG A 424 -11.81 -4.19 -6.56
C ARG A 424 -12.16 -3.11 -5.52
N GLU A 425 -13.45 -3.01 -5.14
CA GLU A 425 -13.92 -2.12 -4.06
C GLU A 425 -13.32 -2.42 -2.69
N LEU A 426 -12.72 -3.61 -2.48
CA LEU A 426 -11.96 -3.94 -1.28
C LEU A 426 -10.64 -3.16 -1.18
N GLY A 427 -10.26 -2.44 -2.22
CA GLY A 427 -8.97 -1.79 -2.36
C GLY A 427 -7.87 -2.79 -2.74
N LEU A 428 -6.91 -2.32 -3.50
CA LEU A 428 -5.89 -3.14 -4.14
C LEU A 428 -4.52 -3.00 -3.46
N SER A 429 -3.52 -3.70 -3.98
CA SER A 429 -2.13 -3.65 -3.52
C SER A 429 -1.34 -2.52 -4.17
N THR A 430 -0.15 -2.23 -3.66
CA THR A 430 0.76 -1.28 -4.29
C THR A 430 1.37 -1.78 -5.61
N TYR A 431 1.04 -3.00 -6.04
CA TYR A 431 1.38 -3.56 -7.36
C TYR A 431 0.31 -3.31 -8.42
N ASP A 432 -0.88 -2.94 -8.00
CA ASP A 432 -2.03 -2.74 -8.87
C ASP A 432 -2.14 -1.28 -9.35
N THR A 433 -3.07 -1.03 -10.25
CA THR A 433 -3.37 0.29 -10.79
C THR A 433 -4.83 0.65 -10.55
N HIS A 434 -5.10 1.94 -10.44
CA HIS A 434 -6.44 2.49 -10.52
C HIS A 434 -7.10 2.23 -11.89
N SER A 435 -8.38 2.49 -11.98
CA SER A 435 -9.15 2.31 -13.22
C SER A 435 -8.62 3.13 -14.40
N ASP A 436 -7.87 4.20 -14.13
CA ASP A 436 -7.24 5.07 -15.11
C ASP A 436 -5.82 4.66 -15.50
N GLY A 437 -5.30 3.57 -14.91
CA GLY A 437 -3.96 3.05 -15.12
C GLY A 437 -2.86 3.70 -14.28
N SER A 438 -3.18 4.72 -13.47
CA SER A 438 -2.22 5.27 -12.50
C SER A 438 -1.98 4.30 -11.33
N GLY A 439 -0.81 4.42 -10.68
CA GLY A 439 -0.40 3.46 -9.67
C GLY A 439 -1.12 3.60 -8.33
N TRP A 440 -1.44 2.46 -7.72
CA TRP A 440 -1.98 2.40 -6.36
C TRP A 440 -0.87 2.63 -5.34
N SER A 441 -0.75 3.85 -4.83
CA SER A 441 0.41 4.27 -4.03
C SER A 441 0.23 4.14 -2.51
N ILE A 442 -1.00 4.03 -2.01
CA ILE A 442 -1.31 4.00 -0.57
C ILE A 442 -1.99 2.69 -0.19
N SER A 443 -1.56 2.08 0.91
CA SER A 443 -2.20 0.90 1.48
C SER A 443 -2.46 1.06 2.97
N THR A 444 -3.57 0.51 3.44
CA THR A 444 -4.04 0.62 4.83
C THR A 444 -4.61 -0.69 5.34
N ALA A 445 -4.59 -0.87 6.67
CA ALA A 445 -5.23 -1.99 7.34
C ALA A 445 -6.72 -1.78 7.65
N ARG A 446 -7.32 -0.62 7.33
CA ARG A 446 -8.74 -0.31 7.64
C ARG A 446 -9.72 -0.83 6.59
N ARG A 447 -9.46 -2.01 6.08
CA ARG A 447 -10.25 -2.69 5.05
C ARG A 447 -10.09 -4.21 5.14
N PRO A 448 -11.01 -5.02 4.61
CA PRO A 448 -10.81 -6.47 4.52
C PRO A 448 -9.56 -6.78 3.68
N ILE A 449 -8.67 -7.62 4.23
CA ILE A 449 -7.46 -8.10 3.56
C ILE A 449 -7.55 -9.63 3.50
N LEU A 450 -7.66 -10.18 2.29
CA LEU A 450 -7.97 -11.59 2.09
C LEU A 450 -6.74 -12.47 1.91
N ASN A 451 -5.60 -11.91 1.52
CA ASN A 451 -4.37 -12.66 1.28
C ASN A 451 -3.37 -12.64 2.46
N THR A 452 -3.66 -11.90 3.54
CA THR A 452 -2.84 -11.85 4.78
C THR A 452 -3.61 -12.50 5.91
N ARG A 453 -3.85 -13.81 5.82
CA ARG A 453 -4.64 -14.58 6.80
C ARG A 453 -4.38 -16.09 6.64
N PRO A 454 -4.75 -16.95 7.62
CA PRO A 454 -4.73 -18.39 7.44
C PRO A 454 -5.52 -18.82 6.19
N ARG A 455 -4.99 -19.76 5.44
CA ARG A 455 -5.49 -20.23 4.14
C ARG A 455 -5.44 -19.18 3.01
N GLY A 456 -4.92 -17.99 3.28
CA GLY A 456 -4.64 -17.00 2.24
C GLY A 456 -3.47 -17.43 1.36
N ASN A 457 -3.14 -16.58 0.38
CA ASN A 457 -2.00 -16.80 -0.47
C ASN A 457 -0.72 -17.02 0.37
N VAL A 458 -0.01 -18.10 0.10
CA VAL A 458 1.18 -18.51 0.86
C VAL A 458 2.43 -17.67 0.58
N PHE A 459 2.36 -16.71 -0.33
CA PHE A 459 3.42 -15.76 -0.57
C PHE A 459 3.44 -14.70 0.54
N ASN A 460 4.35 -14.40 1.29
CA ASN A 460 4.45 -13.52 2.47
C ASN A 460 3.91 -14.15 3.77
N TYR A 461 2.68 -13.81 4.20
CA TYR A 461 2.14 -14.21 5.50
C TYR A 461 2.18 -15.73 5.72
N GLY A 462 1.79 -16.51 4.73
CA GLY A 462 1.86 -17.97 4.78
C GLY A 462 3.28 -18.47 4.95
N ASN A 463 4.23 -17.97 4.14
CA ASN A 463 5.64 -18.37 4.21
C ASN A 463 6.27 -18.01 5.56
N ASP A 464 5.98 -16.84 6.10
CA ASP A 464 6.53 -16.40 7.39
C ASP A 464 6.15 -17.34 8.53
N THR A 465 4.95 -17.91 8.47
CA THR A 465 4.49 -18.86 9.48
C THR A 465 5.21 -20.23 9.44
N HIS A 466 5.91 -20.57 8.36
CA HIS A 466 6.78 -21.75 8.34
C HIS A 466 7.94 -21.62 9.36
N LEU A 467 8.50 -20.41 9.52
CA LEU A 467 9.50 -20.16 10.56
C LEU A 467 8.89 -20.24 11.95
N ILE A 468 7.70 -19.69 12.14
CA ILE A 468 6.98 -19.76 13.42
C ILE A 468 6.78 -21.22 13.82
N ASP A 469 6.33 -22.05 12.90
CA ASP A 469 6.15 -23.48 13.13
C ASP A 469 7.47 -24.21 13.44
N TRP A 470 8.55 -23.89 12.72
CA TRP A 470 9.87 -24.45 12.96
C TRP A 470 10.41 -24.09 14.37
N LEU A 471 10.20 -22.85 14.85
CA LEU A 471 10.57 -22.43 16.20
C LEU A 471 9.77 -23.18 17.27
N GLU A 472 8.47 -23.33 17.08
CA GLU A 472 7.59 -24.08 18.00
C GLU A 472 7.96 -25.58 18.08
N GLU A 473 8.29 -26.22 16.93
CA GLU A 473 8.76 -27.64 16.91
C GLU A 473 10.07 -27.83 17.67
N ARG A 474 10.92 -26.82 17.71
CA ARG A 474 12.18 -26.84 18.47
C ARG A 474 12.01 -26.45 19.93
N GLY A 475 10.81 -26.05 20.35
CA GLY A 475 10.57 -25.50 21.69
C GLY A 475 11.35 -24.20 21.95
N GLN A 476 11.66 -23.43 20.90
CA GLN A 476 12.39 -22.19 20.99
C GLN A 476 11.46 -21.03 21.39
N ASP A 477 11.75 -20.40 22.51
CA ASP A 477 11.05 -19.18 22.92
C ASP A 477 11.44 -18.00 22.02
N TYR A 478 10.44 -17.22 21.64
CA TYR A 478 10.58 -16.01 20.83
C TYR A 478 9.51 -14.98 21.16
N ASP A 479 9.81 -13.72 20.90
CA ASP A 479 8.85 -12.62 20.83
C ASP A 479 8.58 -12.23 19.39
N VAL A 480 7.40 -11.68 19.12
CA VAL A 480 7.06 -11.06 17.84
C VAL A 480 7.04 -9.55 18.02
N VAL A 481 7.76 -8.85 17.13
CA VAL A 481 7.74 -7.40 16.98
C VAL A 481 7.29 -7.07 15.55
N ALA A 482 6.78 -5.88 15.31
CA ALA A 482 6.26 -5.51 14.00
C ALA A 482 7.06 -4.34 13.38
N ASP A 483 7.02 -4.23 12.04
CA ASP A 483 7.63 -3.11 11.33
C ASP A 483 7.14 -1.75 11.84
N ASP A 484 5.84 -1.62 12.15
CA ASP A 484 5.26 -0.40 12.71
C ASP A 484 5.93 0.03 14.02
N ASP A 485 6.29 -0.94 14.89
CA ASP A 485 6.98 -0.66 16.15
C ASP A 485 8.42 -0.25 15.90
N ILE A 486 9.11 -0.92 14.98
CA ILE A 486 10.48 -0.58 14.61
C ILE A 486 10.52 0.82 13.97
N HIS A 487 9.57 1.13 13.09
CA HIS A 487 9.43 2.48 12.53
C HIS A 487 9.24 3.53 13.62
N ARG A 488 8.36 3.27 14.58
CA ARG A 488 7.97 4.26 15.61
C ARG A 488 9.01 4.45 16.71
N TYR A 489 9.63 3.36 17.15
CA TYR A 489 10.50 3.34 18.34
C TYR A 489 11.97 3.08 18.01
N GLY A 490 12.29 2.82 16.74
CA GLY A 490 13.65 2.61 16.27
C GLY A 490 14.34 1.41 16.91
N VAL A 491 15.63 1.55 17.14
CA VAL A 491 16.49 0.50 17.72
C VAL A 491 16.03 0.02 19.11
N GLN A 492 15.25 0.81 19.85
CA GLN A 492 14.72 0.40 21.15
C GLN A 492 13.80 -0.84 21.06
N THR A 493 13.18 -1.06 19.91
CA THR A 493 12.39 -2.27 19.65
C THR A 493 13.28 -3.51 19.53
N LEU A 494 14.48 -3.37 18.98
CA LEU A 494 15.39 -4.48 18.65
C LEU A 494 16.45 -4.74 19.72
N SER A 495 16.99 -3.69 20.34
CA SER A 495 18.14 -3.74 21.26
C SER A 495 17.99 -4.65 22.47
N PRO A 496 16.78 -4.98 22.99
CA PRO A 496 16.63 -5.93 24.08
C PRO A 496 16.92 -7.39 23.71
N TYR A 497 16.97 -7.71 22.40
CA TYR A 497 17.10 -9.07 21.91
C TYR A 497 18.55 -9.41 21.52
N ALA A 498 18.99 -10.61 21.90
CA ALA A 498 20.28 -11.13 21.48
C ALA A 498 20.32 -11.47 19.98
N CYS A 499 19.20 -11.97 19.46
CA CYS A 499 19.02 -12.30 18.06
C CYS A 499 17.69 -11.73 17.53
N VAL A 500 17.71 -11.19 16.32
CA VAL A 500 16.52 -10.74 15.59
C VAL A 500 16.46 -11.48 14.25
N ILE A 501 15.30 -12.04 13.92
CA ILE A 501 15.05 -12.70 12.63
C ILE A 501 14.10 -11.85 11.79
N THR A 502 14.48 -11.52 10.57
CA THR A 502 13.56 -11.10 9.50
C THR A 502 13.28 -12.29 8.59
N ILE A 503 12.01 -12.50 8.26
CA ILE A 503 11.53 -13.71 7.61
C ILE A 503 11.31 -13.46 6.12
N SER A 504 11.29 -14.49 5.34
CA SER A 504 11.05 -14.66 3.91
C SER A 504 11.20 -13.41 3.03
N HIS A 505 10.44 -12.33 3.28
CA HIS A 505 10.36 -11.22 2.34
C HIS A 505 10.14 -9.84 3.02
N PRO A 506 11.11 -9.30 3.78
CA PRO A 506 11.02 -7.98 4.41
C PRO A 506 11.35 -6.86 3.39
N GLU A 507 10.53 -6.75 2.35
CA GLU A 507 10.81 -5.98 1.12
C GLU A 507 10.64 -4.47 1.30
N TYR A 508 9.58 -4.07 2.05
CA TYR A 508 9.15 -2.69 2.20
C TYR A 508 9.57 -2.13 3.55
N VAL A 509 10.51 -1.21 3.56
CA VAL A 509 11.03 -0.63 4.80
C VAL A 509 11.10 0.90 4.73
N SER A 510 10.79 1.56 5.85
CA SER A 510 11.01 2.99 6.02
C SER A 510 12.47 3.29 6.37
N ARG A 511 12.84 4.57 6.33
CA ARG A 511 14.18 5.02 6.78
C ARG A 511 14.42 4.65 8.25
N GLU A 512 13.42 4.83 9.09
CA GLU A 512 13.48 4.53 10.52
C GLU A 512 13.73 3.05 10.79
N ILE A 513 13.11 2.16 10.00
CA ILE A 513 13.35 0.70 10.08
C ILE A 513 14.78 0.38 9.65
N TRP A 514 15.23 0.93 8.52
CA TRP A 514 16.61 0.74 8.04
C TRP A 514 17.63 1.18 9.10
N ASP A 515 17.48 2.42 9.60
CA ASP A 515 18.38 3.00 10.59
C ASP A 515 18.38 2.21 11.91
N ALA A 516 17.23 1.64 12.30
CA ALA A 516 17.12 0.79 13.49
C ALA A 516 17.92 -0.51 13.36
N PHE A 517 17.85 -1.18 12.21
CA PHE A 517 18.66 -2.39 11.96
C PHE A 517 20.16 -2.08 11.88
N ASP A 518 20.56 -1.00 11.21
CA ASP A 518 21.96 -0.56 11.17
C ASP A 518 22.49 -0.27 12.58
N ALA A 519 21.71 0.44 13.40
CA ALA A 519 22.08 0.73 14.79
C ALA A 519 22.12 -0.55 15.66
N TYR A 520 21.18 -1.47 15.48
CA TYR A 520 21.14 -2.76 16.18
C TYR A 520 22.40 -3.60 15.89
N GLN A 521 22.75 -3.76 14.62
CA GLN A 521 23.93 -4.52 14.20
C GLN A 521 25.22 -3.88 14.71
N ARG A 522 25.36 -2.56 14.62
CA ARG A 522 26.52 -1.83 15.15
C ARG A 522 26.63 -1.89 16.68
N GLY A 523 25.49 -2.01 17.35
CA GLY A 523 25.40 -2.17 18.80
C GLY A 523 25.78 -3.56 19.32
N GLY A 524 26.12 -4.52 18.43
CA GLY A 524 26.43 -5.90 18.77
C GLY A 524 25.25 -6.87 18.64
N GLY A 525 24.14 -6.41 18.07
CA GLY A 525 23.00 -7.26 17.78
C GLY A 525 23.28 -8.27 16.65
N ARG A 526 22.64 -9.42 16.73
CA ARG A 526 22.82 -10.53 15.78
C ARG A 526 21.58 -10.70 14.94
N HIS A 527 21.72 -10.52 13.63
CA HIS A 527 20.60 -10.51 12.69
C HIS A 527 20.64 -11.75 11.80
N MET A 528 19.56 -12.55 11.82
CA MET A 528 19.31 -13.61 10.84
C MET A 528 18.34 -13.08 9.78
N TYR A 529 18.82 -12.86 8.59
CA TYR A 529 18.00 -12.55 7.41
C TYR A 529 17.70 -13.85 6.66
N LEU A 530 16.52 -14.41 6.91
CA LEU A 530 16.09 -15.69 6.35
C LEU A 530 15.12 -15.46 5.17
N GLY A 531 15.59 -14.72 4.17
CA GLY A 531 14.74 -14.30 3.07
C GLY A 531 15.48 -13.86 1.81
N GLY A 532 14.73 -13.35 0.86
CA GLY A 532 15.18 -12.73 -0.39
C GLY A 532 14.43 -11.45 -0.68
N ASN A 533 15.04 -10.58 -1.51
CA ASN A 533 14.55 -9.25 -1.87
C ASN A 533 14.16 -8.40 -0.65
N GLY A 534 14.93 -8.51 0.44
CA GLY A 534 14.71 -7.70 1.63
C GLY A 534 15.28 -6.30 1.51
N PHE A 535 14.65 -5.34 2.21
CA PHE A 535 15.08 -3.93 2.28
C PHE A 535 15.20 -3.29 0.90
N TYR A 536 14.29 -3.63 -0.01
CA TYR A 536 14.35 -3.22 -1.40
C TYR A 536 13.62 -1.90 -1.66
N TRP A 537 12.31 -1.79 -1.32
CA TRP A 537 11.52 -0.61 -1.52
C TRP A 537 11.54 0.33 -0.32
N ARG A 538 11.70 1.62 -0.61
CA ARG A 538 11.56 2.67 0.38
C ARG A 538 10.12 3.10 0.47
N ILE A 539 9.56 3.06 1.68
CA ILE A 539 8.19 3.50 2.00
C ILE A 539 8.19 4.65 3.01
N ALA A 540 7.03 5.28 3.15
CA ALA A 540 6.69 6.15 4.27
C ALA A 540 5.48 5.60 5.01
N TYR A 541 5.46 5.74 6.34
CA TYR A 541 4.26 5.59 7.13
C TYR A 541 3.54 6.92 7.25
N HIS A 542 2.20 6.86 7.31
CA HIS A 542 1.39 8.05 7.54
C HIS A 542 1.69 8.66 8.92
N PRO A 543 1.86 10.00 9.04
CA PRO A 543 2.32 10.61 10.28
C PRO A 543 1.36 10.45 11.48
N THR A 544 0.07 10.28 11.24
CA THR A 544 -0.96 10.20 12.29
C THR A 544 -1.86 8.97 12.22
N LEU A 545 -1.95 8.30 11.08
CA LEU A 545 -2.80 7.11 10.90
C LEU A 545 -1.93 5.86 10.93
N PRO A 546 -2.02 5.04 11.98
CA PRO A 546 -1.24 3.82 12.07
C PRO A 546 -1.61 2.83 10.97
N HIS A 547 -0.72 1.89 10.68
CA HIS A 547 -0.91 0.81 9.70
C HIS A 547 -1.35 1.33 8.32
N THR A 548 -0.75 2.46 7.91
CA THR A 548 -0.97 3.11 6.61
C THR A 548 0.38 3.47 6.02
N ILE A 549 0.65 2.96 4.83
CA ILE A 549 1.92 3.15 4.12
C ILE A 549 1.70 3.81 2.77
N GLU A 550 2.71 4.58 2.33
CA GLU A 550 2.82 5.12 0.98
C GLU A 550 4.08 4.58 0.32
N MET A 551 3.94 4.20 -0.94
CA MET A 551 5.01 3.77 -1.82
C MET A 551 4.79 4.33 -3.23
N ARG A 552 5.84 4.79 -3.89
CA ARG A 552 5.78 5.25 -5.29
C ARG A 552 6.81 4.51 -6.12
N ARG A 553 6.38 4.01 -7.26
CA ARG A 553 7.27 3.40 -8.25
C ARG A 553 7.72 4.47 -9.23
N GLY A 554 9.00 4.56 -9.42
CA GLY A 554 9.62 5.55 -10.30
C GLY A 554 10.60 4.89 -11.25
N MET A 555 11.78 5.47 -11.41
CA MET A 555 12.77 5.07 -12.43
C MET A 555 13.61 3.84 -12.08
N SER A 556 13.42 3.21 -10.92
CA SER A 556 14.17 2.03 -10.49
C SER A 556 13.27 0.95 -9.90
N GLY A 557 13.75 -0.28 -9.90
CA GLY A 557 13.06 -1.43 -9.33
C GLY A 557 12.10 -2.13 -10.29
N LEU A 558 11.53 -3.24 -9.83
CA LEU A 558 10.47 -3.96 -10.51
C LEU A 558 9.19 -3.13 -10.54
N ARG A 559 8.75 -2.75 -11.73
CA ARG A 559 7.64 -1.83 -11.91
C ARG A 559 6.46 -2.52 -12.58
N THR A 560 5.35 -2.56 -11.89
CA THR A 560 4.04 -2.91 -12.46
C THR A 560 3.30 -1.68 -12.96
N TRP A 561 3.71 -0.50 -12.49
CA TRP A 561 3.30 0.82 -12.96
C TRP A 561 4.43 1.82 -12.73
N GLU A 562 4.33 2.98 -13.33
CA GLU A 562 5.29 4.08 -13.19
C GLU A 562 4.54 5.38 -12.89
N GLY A 563 5.05 6.17 -11.94
CA GLY A 563 4.54 7.50 -11.64
C GLY A 563 4.88 8.50 -12.76
N GLU A 564 4.10 9.57 -12.86
CA GLU A 564 4.38 10.66 -13.79
C GLU A 564 5.71 11.36 -13.44
N ALA A 565 6.28 12.05 -14.43
CA ALA A 565 7.51 12.81 -14.25
C ALA A 565 7.40 13.82 -13.09
N GLY A 566 8.40 13.86 -12.21
CA GLY A 566 8.43 14.74 -11.04
C GLY A 566 7.68 14.23 -9.81
N GLU A 567 6.97 13.10 -9.88
CA GLU A 567 6.09 12.60 -8.80
C GLU A 567 6.70 11.46 -7.96
N GLY A 568 8.03 11.34 -7.98
CA GLY A 568 8.76 10.28 -7.28
C GLY A 568 9.04 10.53 -5.79
N VAL A 569 8.47 11.57 -5.17
CA VAL A 569 8.69 11.92 -3.76
C VAL A 569 7.45 11.60 -2.94
N LEU A 570 7.64 10.86 -1.84
CA LEU A 570 6.58 10.45 -0.93
C LEU A 570 5.87 11.66 -0.32
N ALA A 571 4.54 11.66 -0.34
CA ALA A 571 3.75 12.75 0.22
C ALA A 571 3.82 12.78 1.75
N PHE A 572 3.89 11.62 2.41
CA PHE A 572 3.87 11.53 3.87
C PHE A 572 5.13 12.06 4.53
N THR A 573 6.31 11.96 3.87
CA THR A 573 7.60 12.34 4.49
C THR A 573 8.41 13.35 3.69
N GLY A 574 8.14 13.53 2.41
CA GLY A 574 8.99 14.34 1.52
C GLY A 574 10.28 13.66 1.10
N GLU A 575 10.41 12.37 1.34
CA GLU A 575 11.59 11.59 0.97
C GLU A 575 11.45 11.01 -0.44
N PRO A 576 12.57 10.86 -1.20
CA PRO A 576 12.53 10.13 -2.45
C PRO A 576 12.03 8.71 -2.24
N SER A 577 11.13 8.23 -3.09
CA SER A 577 10.66 6.85 -3.13
C SER A 577 11.63 5.96 -3.92
N CYS A 578 11.14 4.92 -4.59
CA CYS A 578 11.90 3.92 -5.33
C CYS A 578 12.73 2.99 -4.43
N THR A 579 13.76 2.35 -5.01
CA THR A 579 14.55 1.35 -4.28
C THR A 579 15.54 2.00 -3.32
N TRP A 580 15.89 1.31 -2.24
CA TRP A 580 16.95 1.73 -1.33
C TRP A 580 18.30 1.83 -2.04
N ARG A 581 18.56 0.95 -3.03
CA ARG A 581 19.76 0.99 -3.86
C ARG A 581 19.89 2.31 -4.63
N SER A 582 18.81 2.77 -5.27
CA SER A 582 18.81 4.06 -5.99
C SER A 582 18.93 5.26 -5.06
N ASN A 583 18.52 5.10 -3.80
CA ASN A 583 18.68 6.10 -2.74
C ASN A 583 20.07 6.04 -2.03
N GLY A 584 21.06 5.34 -2.60
CA GLY A 584 22.42 5.27 -2.10
C GLY A 584 22.64 4.33 -0.89
N ARG A 585 21.65 3.53 -0.55
CA ARG A 585 21.70 2.53 0.53
C ARG A 585 21.37 1.14 -0.03
N PRO A 586 22.27 0.49 -0.79
CA PRO A 586 22.02 -0.87 -1.28
C PRO A 586 21.91 -1.86 -0.11
N PRO A 587 20.97 -2.83 -0.16
CA PRO A 587 20.78 -3.84 0.90
C PRO A 587 22.05 -4.59 1.27
N GLN A 588 22.97 -4.78 0.32
CA GLN A 588 24.27 -5.43 0.53
C GLN A 588 25.07 -4.83 1.71
N ARG A 589 24.91 -3.54 1.99
CA ARG A 589 25.62 -2.88 3.12
C ARG A 589 25.12 -3.35 4.49
N LEU A 590 23.84 -3.72 4.57
CA LEU A 590 23.18 -4.10 5.81
C LEU A 590 23.09 -5.63 5.97
N LEU A 591 22.80 -6.32 4.88
CA LEU A 591 22.51 -7.75 4.85
C LEU A 591 23.67 -8.59 4.31
N GLY A 592 24.67 -7.97 3.69
CA GLY A 592 25.73 -8.67 2.96
C GLY A 592 25.33 -9.12 1.56
N VAL A 593 24.04 -9.31 1.33
CA VAL A 593 23.42 -9.70 0.07
C VAL A 593 22.33 -8.68 -0.30
N GLY A 594 21.87 -8.70 -1.55
CA GLY A 594 20.73 -7.89 -1.97
C GLY A 594 20.18 -8.33 -3.31
N PHE A 595 18.97 -7.94 -3.59
CA PHE A 595 18.13 -8.41 -4.68
C PHE A 595 18.82 -8.36 -6.04
N ASP A 596 18.83 -9.50 -6.70
CA ASP A 596 19.54 -9.76 -7.94
C ASP A 596 18.64 -10.29 -9.04
N GLY A 597 17.74 -11.18 -8.69
CA GLY A 597 16.88 -11.82 -9.66
C GLY A 597 15.69 -12.57 -9.07
N GLN A 598 14.81 -13.02 -9.95
CA GLN A 598 13.61 -13.75 -9.59
C GLN A 598 13.50 -15.05 -10.39
N VAL A 599 12.99 -16.11 -9.74
CA VAL A 599 12.83 -17.46 -10.30
C VAL A 599 11.53 -18.04 -9.78
N PHE A 600 10.43 -17.82 -10.49
CA PHE A 600 9.11 -18.29 -10.06
C PHE A 600 8.76 -19.69 -10.56
N THR A 601 9.46 -20.20 -11.58
CA THR A 601 9.16 -21.52 -12.17
C THR A 601 9.77 -22.68 -11.42
N GLN A 602 10.97 -22.52 -10.88
CA GLN A 602 11.74 -23.58 -10.24
C GLN A 602 12.72 -23.00 -9.23
N SER A 603 12.77 -23.54 -8.02
CA SER A 603 13.83 -23.27 -7.06
C SER A 603 15.01 -24.24 -7.25
N SER A 604 16.18 -23.91 -6.68
CA SER A 604 17.41 -24.68 -6.78
C SER A 604 17.97 -24.98 -5.39
N SER A 605 18.99 -25.83 -5.34
CA SER A 605 19.82 -26.05 -4.15
C SER A 605 21.06 -25.16 -4.18
N TYR A 606 21.62 -24.91 -3.00
CA TYR A 606 22.93 -24.30 -2.87
C TYR A 606 24.04 -25.35 -3.00
N ARG A 607 25.13 -24.97 -3.67
CA ARG A 607 26.42 -25.65 -3.60
C ARG A 607 27.33 -24.92 -2.64
N TRP A 608 28.06 -25.66 -1.81
CA TRP A 608 29.00 -25.09 -0.88
C TRP A 608 30.21 -24.47 -1.60
N LEU A 609 30.74 -23.40 -1.03
CA LEU A 609 31.95 -22.72 -1.48
C LEU A 609 33.09 -22.93 -0.49
N GLU A 610 34.30 -22.53 -0.88
CA GLU A 610 35.49 -22.66 -0.03
C GLU A 610 35.32 -21.93 1.31
N GLY A 611 34.57 -20.80 1.31
CA GLY A 611 34.25 -20.05 2.53
C GLY A 611 33.58 -20.88 3.62
N ALA A 612 32.80 -21.90 3.27
CA ALA A 612 32.18 -22.80 4.25
C ALA A 612 33.21 -23.67 5.02
N ARG A 613 34.44 -23.81 4.49
CA ARG A 613 35.53 -24.55 5.13
C ARG A 613 36.42 -23.67 6.00
N ASP A 614 36.13 -22.36 6.11
CA ASP A 614 36.85 -21.45 6.98
C ASP A 614 36.62 -21.84 8.45
N PRO A 615 37.69 -22.00 9.27
CA PRO A 615 37.54 -22.37 10.67
C PRO A 615 36.66 -21.43 11.50
N SER A 616 36.55 -20.16 11.13
CA SER A 616 35.73 -19.18 11.83
C SER A 616 34.22 -19.47 11.75
N VAL A 617 33.78 -20.26 10.76
CA VAL A 617 32.39 -20.65 10.54
C VAL A 617 32.11 -22.14 10.78
N ALA A 618 33.08 -22.90 11.34
CA ALA A 618 32.95 -24.35 11.59
C ALA A 618 31.70 -24.69 12.44
N TRP A 619 31.33 -23.83 13.35
CA TRP A 619 30.12 -23.96 14.17
C TRP A 619 28.81 -23.89 13.37
N LEU A 620 28.82 -23.17 12.23
CA LEU A 620 27.63 -22.98 11.37
C LEU A 620 27.31 -24.27 10.59
N ILE A 621 28.35 -25.00 10.17
CA ILE A 621 28.23 -26.23 9.37
C ILE A 621 28.30 -27.52 10.22
N GLU A 622 28.25 -27.40 11.55
CA GLU A 622 28.29 -28.55 12.44
C GLU A 622 27.21 -29.58 12.10
N GLY A 623 27.61 -30.83 11.81
CA GLY A 623 26.67 -31.89 11.46
C GLY A 623 26.11 -31.80 10.03
N VAL A 624 26.68 -30.97 9.16
CA VAL A 624 26.27 -30.80 7.75
C VAL A 624 27.30 -31.42 6.84
N ASP A 625 26.85 -32.19 5.87
CA ASP A 625 27.70 -32.76 4.80
C ASP A 625 27.96 -31.70 3.72
N LEU A 626 29.22 -31.25 3.61
CA LEU A 626 29.61 -30.24 2.62
C LEU A 626 29.80 -30.81 1.18
N ASP A 627 29.75 -32.11 1.02
CA ASP A 627 29.80 -32.73 -0.30
C ASP A 627 28.41 -32.97 -0.89
N ALA A 628 27.36 -32.83 -0.06
CA ALA A 628 25.96 -32.85 -0.47
C ALA A 628 25.42 -31.45 -0.77
N PRO A 629 24.45 -31.30 -1.70
CA PRO A 629 23.77 -30.01 -1.93
C PRO A 629 23.00 -29.59 -0.68
N LEU A 630 22.92 -28.28 -0.45
CA LEU A 630 22.13 -27.70 0.63
C LEU A 630 20.75 -27.33 0.11
N GLY A 631 19.70 -27.98 0.64
CA GLY A 631 18.32 -27.67 0.32
C GLY A 631 17.94 -28.01 -1.13
N ASP A 632 18.19 -29.25 -1.57
CA ASP A 632 17.70 -29.82 -2.84
C ASP A 632 16.25 -30.34 -2.72
N PHE A 633 15.53 -29.76 -1.81
CA PHE A 633 14.13 -30.00 -1.47
C PHE A 633 13.50 -28.70 -1.02
N GLY A 634 12.20 -28.63 -1.03
CA GLY A 634 11.46 -27.47 -0.52
C GLY A 634 10.08 -27.38 -1.14
N ARG A 635 9.19 -26.73 -0.43
CA ARG A 635 7.78 -26.59 -0.79
C ARG A 635 7.59 -25.72 -2.03
N ARG A 636 8.51 -24.81 -2.29
CA ARG A 636 8.41 -23.84 -3.39
C ARG A 636 9.44 -24.18 -4.48
N GLY A 637 8.98 -24.81 -5.55
CA GLY A 637 9.83 -25.13 -6.69
C GLY A 637 10.91 -26.19 -6.44
N ASN A 638 10.76 -27.02 -5.40
CA ASN A 638 11.66 -28.12 -5.04
C ASN A 638 13.12 -27.71 -4.72
N GLY A 639 13.29 -26.57 -4.05
CA GLY A 639 14.61 -26.10 -3.61
C GLY A 639 14.52 -25.03 -2.54
N ALA A 640 15.61 -24.78 -1.83
CA ALA A 640 15.71 -23.74 -0.81
C ALA A 640 16.15 -22.38 -1.37
N ALA A 641 16.54 -22.32 -2.66
CA ALA A 641 16.95 -21.10 -3.36
C ALA A 641 16.00 -20.81 -4.53
N GLY A 642 15.14 -19.79 -4.39
CA GLY A 642 14.18 -19.44 -5.44
C GLY A 642 13.21 -18.36 -5.03
N ILE A 643 12.23 -18.13 -5.88
CA ILE A 643 11.23 -17.07 -5.86
C ILE A 643 11.91 -15.74 -6.15
N GLU A 644 12.45 -15.06 -5.16
CA GLU A 644 13.30 -13.89 -5.30
C GLU A 644 14.59 -14.13 -4.53
N ILE A 645 15.69 -13.72 -5.13
CA ILE A 645 17.04 -14.15 -4.74
C ILE A 645 17.99 -12.96 -4.64
N ASP A 646 18.91 -13.06 -3.68
CA ASP A 646 19.90 -12.04 -3.38
C ASP A 646 21.31 -12.55 -3.56
N ARG A 647 22.20 -11.70 -4.05
CA ARG A 647 23.61 -12.02 -4.18
C ARG A 647 24.53 -11.13 -3.36
N VAL A 648 25.70 -11.68 -3.06
CA VAL A 648 26.88 -10.93 -2.61
C VAL A 648 27.41 -10.05 -3.76
N GLU A 649 27.56 -8.74 -3.52
CA GLU A 649 28.09 -7.82 -4.52
C GLU A 649 28.97 -6.75 -3.85
N PRO A 650 30.30 -6.92 -3.88
CA PRO A 650 31.22 -5.98 -3.24
C PRO A 650 31.13 -4.55 -3.77
N THR A 651 30.78 -4.36 -5.05
CA THR A 651 30.63 -3.02 -5.64
C THR A 651 29.42 -2.27 -5.09
N LEU A 652 28.42 -2.99 -4.54
CA LEU A 652 27.27 -2.45 -3.84
C LEU A 652 27.46 -2.40 -2.31
N GLY A 653 28.62 -2.83 -1.83
CA GLY A 653 29.01 -2.65 -0.43
C GLY A 653 28.81 -3.85 0.46
N SER A 654 28.77 -5.08 -0.08
CA SER A 654 28.91 -6.28 0.74
C SER A 654 30.17 -6.18 1.60
N PRO A 655 30.09 -6.47 2.92
CA PRO A 655 31.22 -6.26 3.85
C PRO A 655 32.47 -7.05 3.47
N ARG A 656 33.66 -6.46 3.66
CA ARG A 656 34.93 -7.13 3.36
C ARG A 656 35.20 -8.37 4.23
N ALA A 657 34.66 -8.39 5.45
CA ALA A 657 34.76 -9.50 6.37
C ALA A 657 33.74 -10.61 6.10
N LEU A 658 32.95 -10.47 5.03
CA LEU A 658 31.92 -11.46 4.68
C LEU A 658 32.55 -12.79 4.27
N VAL A 659 32.07 -13.85 4.87
CA VAL A 659 32.34 -15.23 4.47
C VAL A 659 31.20 -15.68 3.55
N TRP A 660 31.52 -15.92 2.29
CA TRP A 660 30.58 -16.42 1.30
C TRP A 660 30.53 -17.95 1.37
N LEU A 661 29.46 -18.47 1.95
CA LEU A 661 29.32 -19.87 2.38
C LEU A 661 28.88 -20.80 1.26
N ALA A 662 27.87 -20.41 0.50
CA ALA A 662 27.29 -21.22 -0.54
C ALA A 662 26.60 -20.34 -1.59
N THR A 663 26.34 -20.90 -2.77
CA THR A 663 25.64 -20.20 -3.86
C THR A 663 24.73 -21.13 -4.63
N ALA A 664 23.59 -20.64 -5.11
CA ALA A 664 22.71 -21.30 -6.04
C ALA A 664 22.71 -20.52 -7.36
N ASP A 665 23.46 -20.98 -8.33
CA ASP A 665 23.73 -20.33 -9.62
C ASP A 665 23.24 -21.18 -10.83
N ARG A 666 22.40 -22.19 -10.58
CA ARG A 666 21.82 -23.09 -11.60
C ARG A 666 20.29 -22.94 -11.61
N LEU A 667 19.84 -21.73 -11.92
CA LEU A 667 18.44 -21.36 -11.80
C LEU A 667 17.62 -21.53 -13.09
N GLY A 668 18.26 -22.05 -14.14
CA GLY A 668 17.60 -22.32 -15.40
C GLY A 668 17.18 -21.05 -16.18
N TYR A 669 16.51 -21.27 -17.29
CA TYR A 669 16.02 -20.19 -18.17
C TYR A 669 14.96 -19.31 -17.49
N GLY A 670 14.21 -19.82 -16.52
CA GLY A 670 13.21 -19.07 -15.77
C GLY A 670 13.81 -18.06 -14.78
N GLY A 671 15.13 -18.09 -14.53
CA GLY A 671 15.82 -17.09 -13.73
C GLY A 671 15.98 -15.77 -14.49
N THR A 672 15.39 -14.68 -14.00
CA THR A 672 15.48 -13.35 -14.60
C THR A 672 16.18 -12.39 -13.68
N PRO A 673 17.17 -11.61 -14.17
CA PRO A 673 17.79 -10.57 -13.35
C PRO A 673 16.81 -9.43 -13.07
N THR A 674 17.10 -8.66 -12.01
CA THR A 674 16.36 -7.43 -11.71
C THR A 674 16.59 -6.36 -12.78
N PRO A 675 15.68 -5.39 -12.94
CA PRO A 675 15.86 -4.28 -13.89
C PRO A 675 17.19 -3.52 -13.73
N GLU A 676 17.68 -3.38 -12.50
CA GLU A 676 18.93 -2.68 -12.19
C GLU A 676 20.17 -3.41 -12.74
N GLU A 677 20.06 -4.71 -12.98
CA GLU A 677 21.13 -5.54 -13.53
C GLU A 677 21.08 -5.65 -15.06
N ILE A 678 19.96 -5.25 -15.67
CA ILE A 678 19.76 -5.32 -17.12
C ILE A 678 20.26 -4.02 -17.78
N ARG A 679 21.43 -4.07 -18.40
CA ARG A 679 21.94 -2.93 -19.22
C ARG A 679 21.39 -2.98 -20.63
N THR A 680 21.34 -4.17 -21.22
CA THR A 680 20.79 -4.44 -22.54
C THR A 680 20.15 -5.83 -22.54
N LEU A 681 19.03 -5.99 -23.26
CA LEU A 681 18.42 -7.29 -23.44
C LEU A 681 19.17 -8.10 -24.52
N HIS A 682 19.65 -9.27 -24.15
CA HIS A 682 20.26 -10.25 -25.05
C HIS A 682 20.04 -11.67 -24.50
N ARG A 683 20.28 -12.70 -25.29
CA ARG A 683 20.01 -14.08 -24.90
C ARG A 683 20.74 -14.52 -23.62
N GLY A 684 21.91 -14.00 -23.34
CA GLY A 684 22.71 -14.37 -22.17
C GLY A 684 22.40 -13.62 -20.88
N VAL A 685 21.27 -12.89 -20.76
CA VAL A 685 20.88 -12.25 -19.48
C VAL A 685 20.17 -13.18 -18.52
N MET A 686 19.58 -14.28 -19.02
CA MET A 686 18.81 -15.22 -18.21
C MET A 686 19.70 -16.14 -17.38
N GLY A 687 19.16 -16.67 -16.28
CA GLY A 687 19.90 -17.44 -15.28
C GLY A 687 20.50 -18.77 -15.75
N ASP A 688 20.13 -19.28 -16.95
CA ASP A 688 20.78 -20.41 -17.58
C ASP A 688 22.17 -20.09 -18.15
N GLN A 689 22.45 -18.82 -18.42
CA GLN A 689 23.72 -18.33 -19.00
C GLN A 689 24.39 -17.23 -18.17
N ASN A 690 23.65 -16.59 -17.27
CA ASN A 690 24.14 -15.48 -16.46
C ASN A 690 24.43 -15.93 -15.02
N ALA A 691 25.67 -16.20 -14.71
CA ALA A 691 26.11 -16.59 -13.36
C ALA A 691 25.93 -15.47 -12.30
N GLN A 692 25.55 -14.27 -12.71
CA GLN A 692 25.19 -13.19 -11.76
C GLN A 692 23.78 -13.41 -11.20
N VAL A 693 22.90 -14.09 -11.91
CA VAL A 693 21.58 -14.48 -11.40
C VAL A 693 21.74 -15.65 -10.45
N ARG A 694 21.88 -15.39 -9.16
CA ARG A 694 22.15 -16.39 -8.14
C ARG A 694 21.68 -15.99 -6.75
N ALA A 695 21.42 -16.98 -5.90
CA ALA A 695 21.21 -16.78 -4.46
C ALA A 695 22.49 -17.11 -3.69
N ASP A 696 22.88 -16.25 -2.77
CA ASP A 696 24.11 -16.43 -1.98
C ASP A 696 23.83 -16.56 -0.49
N LEU A 697 24.39 -17.58 0.13
CA LEU A 697 24.42 -17.79 1.58
C LEU A 697 25.66 -17.12 2.16
N ALA A 698 25.49 -16.19 3.09
CA ALA A 698 26.57 -15.38 3.61
C ALA A 698 26.51 -15.21 5.12
N PHE A 699 27.72 -15.03 5.71
CA PHE A 699 27.88 -14.67 7.13
C PHE A 699 28.94 -13.59 7.24
N PHE A 700 28.74 -12.61 8.13
CA PHE A 700 29.79 -11.67 8.50
C PHE A 700 29.65 -11.17 9.93
N PRO A 701 30.76 -11.00 10.66
CA PRO A 701 30.76 -10.35 11.96
C PRO A 701 30.57 -8.84 11.80
N THR A 702 29.90 -8.23 12.76
CA THR A 702 29.78 -6.77 12.89
C THR A 702 30.54 -6.27 14.12
N THR A 703 30.50 -4.96 14.35
CA THR A 703 31.13 -4.38 15.55
C THR A 703 30.47 -4.87 16.84
N ASN A 704 31.21 -4.78 17.94
CA ASN A 704 30.72 -5.08 19.29
C ASN A 704 30.22 -6.54 19.50
N GLY A 705 30.73 -7.50 18.73
CA GLY A 705 30.35 -8.93 18.86
C GLY A 705 29.03 -9.30 18.19
N GLY A 706 28.52 -8.41 17.34
CA GLY A 706 27.35 -8.69 16.53
C GLY A 706 27.70 -9.49 15.27
N ALA A 707 26.68 -9.92 14.52
CA ALA A 707 26.84 -10.62 13.26
C ALA A 707 25.55 -10.60 12.42
N VAL A 708 25.73 -10.88 11.12
CA VAL A 708 24.64 -11.08 10.20
C VAL A 708 24.81 -12.43 9.49
N PHE A 709 23.71 -13.17 9.40
CA PHE A 709 23.59 -14.38 8.59
C PHE A 709 22.46 -14.17 7.58
N SER A 710 22.73 -14.39 6.30
CA SER A 710 21.81 -14.12 5.21
C SER A 710 21.69 -15.33 4.29
N THR A 711 20.44 -15.68 3.96
CA THR A 711 20.15 -16.83 3.11
C THR A 711 19.94 -16.46 1.64
N GLY A 712 19.58 -15.23 1.34
CA GLY A 712 19.42 -14.72 -0.01
C GLY A 712 18.31 -15.39 -0.82
N SER A 713 17.24 -15.88 -0.17
CA SER A 713 16.14 -16.57 -0.85
C SER A 713 14.86 -16.56 -0.04
N ILE A 714 13.74 -16.24 -0.68
CA ILE A 714 12.39 -16.37 -0.09
C ILE A 714 12.06 -17.84 0.19
N ALA A 715 12.50 -18.75 -0.67
CA ALA A 715 12.19 -20.19 -0.57
C ALA A 715 12.83 -20.88 0.64
N TRP A 716 13.83 -20.27 1.31
CA TRP A 716 14.58 -20.87 2.41
C TRP A 716 13.68 -21.36 3.54
N VAL A 717 12.79 -20.52 4.05
CA VAL A 717 11.92 -20.88 5.18
C VAL A 717 10.93 -21.99 4.84
N CYS A 718 10.53 -22.08 3.56
CA CYS A 718 9.63 -23.13 3.08
C CYS A 718 10.29 -24.51 2.96
N ALA A 719 11.61 -24.59 3.08
CA ALA A 719 12.36 -25.84 3.10
C ALA A 719 12.59 -26.39 4.54
N LEU A 720 12.35 -25.57 5.58
CA LEU A 720 12.62 -25.95 6.97
C LEU A 720 11.86 -27.19 7.42
N SER A 721 10.60 -27.35 7.02
CA SER A 721 9.70 -28.44 7.46
C SER A 721 9.96 -29.78 6.76
N HIS A 722 10.77 -29.81 5.69
CA HIS A 722 11.04 -31.01 4.94
C HIS A 722 11.53 -32.14 5.86
N ASN A 723 11.08 -33.38 5.59
CA ASN A 723 11.41 -34.56 6.37
C ASN A 723 11.22 -34.37 7.89
N ASN A 724 10.07 -33.80 8.28
CA ASN A 724 9.75 -33.49 9.70
C ASN A 724 10.87 -32.70 10.39
N TYR A 725 11.37 -31.66 9.74
CA TYR A 725 12.42 -30.73 10.20
C TYR A 725 13.83 -31.38 10.33
N HIS A 726 14.00 -32.65 9.91
CA HIS A 726 15.28 -33.34 9.93
C HIS A 726 15.96 -33.23 8.55
N ASN A 727 16.55 -32.06 8.29
CA ASN A 727 17.20 -31.75 7.01
C ASN A 727 18.35 -30.76 7.21
N ASN A 728 19.18 -30.58 6.18
CA ASN A 728 20.37 -29.73 6.26
C ASN A 728 20.04 -28.21 6.34
N VAL A 729 18.92 -27.75 5.79
CA VAL A 729 18.46 -26.36 5.91
C VAL A 729 18.08 -26.05 7.37
N SER A 730 17.29 -26.93 7.98
CA SER A 730 16.92 -26.85 9.40
C SER A 730 18.16 -26.94 10.32
N GLN A 731 19.13 -27.80 9.98
CA GLN A 731 20.39 -27.95 10.74
C GLN A 731 21.22 -26.67 10.72
N VAL A 732 21.47 -26.08 9.53
CA VAL A 732 22.21 -24.83 9.38
C VAL A 732 21.50 -23.69 10.14
N THR A 733 20.20 -23.53 9.92
CA THR A 733 19.40 -22.49 10.60
C THR A 733 19.47 -22.65 12.14
N GLY A 734 19.38 -23.90 12.63
CA GLY A 734 19.49 -24.21 14.04
C GLY A 734 20.85 -23.94 14.64
N ASN A 735 21.93 -24.23 13.90
CA ASN A 735 23.30 -23.94 14.33
C ASN A 735 23.52 -22.44 14.50
N VAL A 736 23.06 -21.65 13.49
CA VAL A 736 23.15 -20.17 13.54
C VAL A 736 22.34 -19.62 14.70
N LEU A 737 21.09 -20.05 14.86
CA LEU A 737 20.22 -19.58 15.94
C LEU A 737 20.84 -19.87 17.33
N ARG A 738 21.32 -21.09 17.54
CA ARG A 738 21.99 -21.49 18.81
C ARG A 738 23.18 -20.59 19.08
N ARG A 739 24.05 -20.35 18.10
CA ARG A 739 25.24 -19.50 18.23
C ARG A 739 24.90 -18.03 18.43
N PHE A 740 23.84 -17.55 17.78
CA PHE A 740 23.37 -16.15 17.93
C PHE A 740 22.67 -15.89 19.26
N LEU A 741 22.15 -16.91 19.92
CA LEU A 741 21.60 -16.82 21.27
C LEU A 741 22.65 -17.04 22.37
N ASP A 742 23.85 -17.53 22.04
CA ASP A 742 24.95 -17.69 22.97
C ASP A 742 25.52 -16.31 23.38
N GLU A 743 25.96 -16.14 24.61
CA GLU A 743 26.47 -14.87 25.12
C GLU A 743 27.93 -14.60 24.70
N THR A 744 28.63 -15.63 24.28
CA THR A 744 30.03 -15.47 23.86
C THR A 744 30.14 -14.63 22.57
N PRO A 745 31.14 -13.74 22.46
CA PRO A 745 31.37 -12.97 21.25
C PRO A 745 31.58 -13.85 20.01
N LEU A 746 31.18 -13.35 18.86
CA LEU A 746 31.37 -13.96 17.54
C LEU A 746 32.68 -13.49 16.93
#